data_6d624cacaec436ce87d37a174902db4b
#
_entry.id   6d624cacaec436ce87d37a174902db4b
#
_cell.length_a   1.000
_cell.length_b   1.000
_cell.length_c   1.000
_cell.angle_alpha   90.00
_cell.angle_beta   90.00
_cell.angle_gamma   90.00
#
_symmetry.space_group_name_H-M   'P 1'
#
loop_
_entity.id
_entity.type
_entity.pdbx_description
1 polymer ?
#
loop_
_entity_poly.entity_id
_entity_poly.type
_entity_poly.pdbx_seq_one_letter_code
_entity_poly.pdbx_strand_id
1 'polypeptide(L)'
;ASDVYKRQLEYIPKVRRLVFEGKYLEAQTLATEKVMAKTNSGMPYQSFGDLHISFPGHTRYSDYYRELSLDSARTIVRYKVDGVTYQRETLTSFADQVVMVRLTASQPGKITCNANLTTPHQDVMVATEGEEVTLSGVSSWHEGLKGKVEFQGRMTARTQGGTRSCRDGVLSIEGADEAVIYISIATNFTNYKDITGNQVERAKNYLRRAVSKDYMTSRKAHVDFFKQYMDRVSLDLGIDKYAGVTTDMRVQNFKETKDDFLVATYFRFGRYLLICSSQPGGQPANLQGIWNDKLFPSWDSKYTCNINVEMNYWPAEVTNLSELHEPLIQLIREVSETGRESAKIMYGADGWVLHHNTDIWRVTGAIDKAPSGLWPTGGAWLCRHLWERYLYTGDMEFLRSAYPIMKEAGKFFDEIMVKEPLHNWLVVCPSNSPENTHAGSNGKATTAAGCTLDNQLIFDLWNQIITTARLLGTDAEFATRLEQRLKEMAPMQIGRWGQLQEWMMDWDNPQDVHRHVSHLYGLFPGNQISPYRTPELFDAARTSLIHRGDPSTGWSMGWKVCLWARLLDGDHAYKLITDQLTLVRNEKKKGGTYPNLFDAHPPFQIDGNFGCTAGIVEMLMQSHDGFIYLLPALPAQWKEGSVNGIIARGGFELDLSWKNGKVSRLVVKSRHGGNCRLRSLNPLAGKGLRKAKGENPNKLYAIPEILQPIINKEAKLNKVELKKTYLYDLETKAGEEYIFLGK
;
A
#
# COMPACT_ATOMS: atom_id res chain seq x y z
N ALA A 1 19.18 -0.07 -27.12
CA ALA A 1 19.00 -0.85 -25.88
C ALA A 1 20.17 -1.80 -25.62
N SER A 2 20.62 -2.61 -26.63
CA SER A 2 21.62 -3.68 -26.42
C SER A 2 22.99 -3.20 -25.94
N ASP A 3 23.46 -2.02 -26.33
CA ASP A 3 24.80 -1.54 -25.98
C ASP A 3 24.89 -0.86 -24.61
N VAL A 4 23.80 -0.32 -24.12
CA VAL A 4 23.75 0.30 -22.78
C VAL A 4 23.77 -0.79 -21.69
N TYR A 5 23.06 -1.88 -21.91
CA TYR A 5 22.92 -2.99 -20.94
C TYR A 5 24.19 -3.88 -20.83
N LYS A 6 24.95 -4.10 -21.92
CA LYS A 6 26.19 -4.90 -21.88
C LYS A 6 27.27 -4.30 -20.97
N ARG A 7 27.24 -2.99 -20.72
CA ARG A 7 28.18 -2.32 -19.83
C ARG A 7 27.92 -2.58 -18.36
N GLN A 8 26.64 -2.79 -17.95
CA GLN A 8 26.27 -2.95 -16.54
C GLN A 8 26.92 -4.20 -15.93
N LEU A 9 26.88 -5.33 -16.61
CA LEU A 9 27.53 -6.56 -16.18
C LEU A 9 29.03 -6.40 -15.94
N GLU A 10 29.72 -5.59 -16.75
CA GLU A 10 31.14 -5.30 -16.57
C GLU A 10 31.43 -4.45 -15.33
N TYR A 11 30.51 -3.51 -14.99
CA TYR A 11 30.78 -2.51 -13.96
C TYR A 11 30.30 -2.94 -12.57
N ILE A 12 29.31 -3.80 -12.43
CA ILE A 12 28.85 -4.31 -11.12
C ILE A 12 29.99 -4.95 -10.31
N PRO A 13 30.87 -5.80 -10.88
CA PRO A 13 32.03 -6.32 -10.14
C PRO A 13 33.03 -5.24 -9.71
N LYS A 14 33.17 -4.17 -10.53
CA LYS A 14 34.05 -3.03 -10.19
C LYS A 14 33.47 -2.21 -9.03
N VAL A 15 32.17 -1.94 -9.05
CA VAL A 15 31.46 -1.27 -7.95
C VAL A 15 31.56 -2.10 -6.67
N ARG A 16 31.34 -3.41 -6.75
CA ARG A 16 31.49 -4.34 -5.62
C ARG A 16 32.87 -4.27 -4.99
N ARG A 17 33.93 -4.30 -5.80
CA ARG A 17 35.32 -4.18 -5.33
C ARG A 17 35.54 -2.86 -4.58
N LEU A 18 35.08 -1.74 -5.12
CA LEU A 18 35.19 -0.43 -4.45
C LEU A 18 34.44 -0.40 -3.10
N VAL A 19 33.28 -1.03 -3.02
CA VAL A 19 32.53 -1.16 -1.75
C VAL A 19 33.35 -1.95 -0.72
N PHE A 20 33.92 -3.08 -1.10
CA PHE A 20 34.76 -3.90 -0.20
C PHE A 20 36.09 -3.25 0.15
N GLU A 21 36.60 -2.32 -0.68
CA GLU A 21 37.77 -1.48 -0.35
C GLU A 21 37.41 -0.26 0.54
N GLY A 22 36.13 -0.09 0.93
CA GLY A 22 35.68 1.07 1.71
C GLY A 22 35.54 2.37 0.92
N LYS A 23 35.63 2.33 -0.40
CA LYS A 23 35.52 3.49 -1.32
C LYS A 23 34.08 3.74 -1.74
N TYR A 24 33.17 3.93 -0.76
CA TYR A 24 31.72 3.95 -0.98
C TYR A 24 31.24 5.06 -1.92
N LEU A 25 31.81 6.28 -1.81
CA LEU A 25 31.43 7.40 -2.68
C LEU A 25 31.89 7.19 -4.13
N GLU A 26 33.09 6.62 -4.33
CA GLU A 26 33.57 6.25 -5.65
C GLU A 26 32.71 5.14 -6.26
N ALA A 27 32.33 4.14 -5.45
CA ALA A 27 31.45 3.07 -5.86
C ALA A 27 30.07 3.60 -6.32
N GLN A 28 29.47 4.51 -5.54
CA GLN A 28 28.18 5.15 -5.84
C GLN A 28 28.26 6.01 -7.12
N THR A 29 29.33 6.78 -7.28
CA THR A 29 29.55 7.60 -8.48
C THR A 29 29.69 6.72 -9.71
N LEU A 30 30.54 5.69 -9.64
CA LEU A 30 30.72 4.74 -10.73
C LEU A 30 29.40 4.04 -11.10
N ALA A 31 28.62 3.63 -10.11
CA ALA A 31 27.33 3.01 -10.33
C ALA A 31 26.35 3.97 -11.01
N THR A 32 26.25 5.22 -10.54
CA THR A 32 25.40 6.25 -11.15
C THR A 32 25.77 6.48 -12.62
N GLU A 33 27.07 6.48 -12.95
CA GLU A 33 27.54 6.73 -14.31
C GLU A 33 27.46 5.52 -15.26
N LYS A 34 27.58 4.30 -14.73
CA LYS A 34 27.81 3.11 -15.58
C LYS A 34 26.76 2.01 -15.39
N VAL A 35 26.03 1.97 -14.26
CA VAL A 35 25.05 0.92 -13.94
C VAL A 35 23.63 1.42 -14.09
N MET A 36 23.34 2.66 -13.67
CA MET A 36 21.99 3.21 -13.74
C MET A 36 21.52 3.48 -15.17
N ALA A 37 20.22 3.39 -15.41
CA ALA A 37 19.59 3.80 -16.67
C ALA A 37 19.85 5.29 -16.93
N LYS A 38 20.13 5.66 -18.19
CA LYS A 38 20.53 7.03 -18.54
C LYS A 38 19.48 7.82 -19.31
N THR A 39 18.59 7.13 -19.99
CA THR A 39 17.71 7.74 -20.99
C THR A 39 16.28 7.94 -20.48
N ASN A 40 15.84 7.13 -19.53
CA ASN A 40 14.48 7.20 -19.01
C ASN A 40 14.41 6.54 -17.63
N SER A 41 13.71 7.18 -16.71
CA SER A 41 13.46 6.71 -15.34
C SER A 41 12.06 6.08 -15.16
N GLY A 42 11.44 5.63 -16.25
CA GLY A 42 10.06 5.14 -16.29
C GLY A 42 9.09 6.22 -16.76
N MET A 43 7.83 5.87 -16.92
CA MET A 43 6.79 6.76 -17.45
C MET A 43 5.85 7.22 -16.34
N PRO A 44 5.42 8.51 -16.36
CA PRO A 44 4.53 9.06 -15.35
C PRO A 44 3.10 8.57 -15.51
N TYR A 45 2.37 8.51 -14.41
CA TYR A 45 0.91 8.39 -14.39
C TYR A 45 0.29 9.76 -14.69
N GLN A 46 -0.22 9.94 -15.91
CA GLN A 46 -0.72 11.23 -16.40
C GLN A 46 -2.24 11.35 -16.21
N SER A 47 -2.73 12.56 -15.87
CA SER A 47 -4.16 12.84 -15.82
C SER A 47 -4.74 12.89 -17.22
N PHE A 48 -6.01 12.47 -17.35
CA PHE A 48 -6.78 12.62 -18.61
C PHE A 48 -7.13 14.08 -18.87
N GLY A 49 -7.71 14.76 -17.89
CA GLY A 49 -8.21 16.14 -18.01
C GLY A 49 -9.32 16.45 -17.02
N ASP A 50 -10.02 17.55 -17.27
CA ASP A 50 -11.02 18.14 -16.39
C ASP A 50 -12.37 18.29 -17.06
N LEU A 51 -13.45 18.08 -16.28
CA LEU A 51 -14.80 18.50 -16.59
C LEU A 51 -15.07 19.85 -15.95
N HIS A 52 -15.34 20.85 -16.76
CA HIS A 52 -15.80 22.16 -16.30
C HIS A 52 -17.32 22.27 -16.48
N ILE A 53 -18.03 22.61 -15.41
CA ILE A 53 -19.48 22.91 -15.46
C ILE A 53 -19.67 24.35 -14.98
N SER A 54 -20.18 25.21 -15.85
CA SER A 54 -20.50 26.60 -15.54
C SER A 54 -22.00 26.80 -15.42
N PHE A 55 -22.43 27.53 -14.39
CA PHE A 55 -23.82 27.86 -14.13
C PHE A 55 -24.00 29.37 -14.27
N PRO A 56 -24.60 29.86 -15.35
CA PRO A 56 -24.86 31.27 -15.51
C PRO A 56 -25.71 31.84 -14.35
N GLY A 57 -25.27 32.95 -13.78
CA GLY A 57 -25.99 33.60 -12.68
C GLY A 57 -25.66 33.07 -11.26
N HIS A 58 -24.90 31.98 -11.11
CA HIS A 58 -24.55 31.43 -9.79
C HIS A 58 -23.31 32.06 -9.17
N THR A 59 -23.12 33.36 -9.33
CA THR A 59 -21.95 34.07 -8.77
C THR A 59 -22.10 34.41 -7.28
N ARG A 60 -23.33 34.48 -6.77
CA ARG A 60 -23.65 34.67 -5.36
C ARG A 60 -24.46 33.49 -4.86
N TYR A 61 -23.94 32.79 -3.87
CA TYR A 61 -24.59 31.62 -3.29
C TYR A 61 -24.49 31.63 -1.76
N SER A 62 -25.39 30.89 -1.12
CA SER A 62 -25.38 30.63 0.33
C SER A 62 -25.54 29.14 0.61
N ASP A 63 -25.46 28.79 1.89
CA ASP A 63 -25.68 27.42 2.40
C ASP A 63 -24.84 26.35 1.66
N TYR A 64 -23.59 26.67 1.34
CA TYR A 64 -22.70 25.75 0.66
C TYR A 64 -22.33 24.57 1.55
N TYR A 65 -22.55 23.38 1.04
CA TYR A 65 -22.22 22.11 1.67
C TYR A 65 -21.57 21.16 0.66
N ARG A 66 -20.51 20.46 1.07
CA ARG A 66 -19.84 19.43 0.27
C ARG A 66 -19.48 18.24 1.15
N GLU A 67 -19.75 17.02 0.67
CA GLU A 67 -19.36 15.78 1.33
C GLU A 67 -18.86 14.73 0.34
N LEU A 68 -18.03 13.82 0.85
CA LEU A 68 -17.78 12.49 0.32
C LEU A 68 -18.44 11.47 1.25
N SER A 69 -19.38 10.69 0.73
CA SER A 69 -20.03 9.62 1.48
C SER A 69 -19.19 8.34 1.42
N LEU A 70 -18.65 7.92 2.56
CA LEU A 70 -17.94 6.63 2.70
C LEU A 70 -18.89 5.42 2.75
N ASP A 71 -20.21 5.65 2.80
CA ASP A 71 -21.21 4.57 2.73
C ASP A 71 -21.61 4.24 1.30
N SER A 72 -21.32 5.11 0.35
CA SER A 72 -21.84 5.00 -1.01
C SER A 72 -20.88 5.41 -2.11
N ALA A 73 -19.65 5.78 -1.76
CA ALA A 73 -18.62 6.25 -2.69
C ALA A 73 -19.14 7.32 -3.68
N ARG A 74 -19.84 8.33 -3.14
CA ARG A 74 -20.43 9.45 -3.91
C ARG A 74 -20.04 10.77 -3.28
N THR A 75 -19.90 11.80 -4.12
CA THR A 75 -19.78 13.18 -3.65
C THR A 75 -21.08 13.94 -3.83
N ILE A 76 -21.40 14.81 -2.88
CA ILE A 76 -22.57 15.67 -2.91
C ILE A 76 -22.11 17.12 -2.70
N VAL A 77 -22.60 18.04 -3.52
CA VAL A 77 -22.47 19.48 -3.34
C VAL A 77 -23.86 20.08 -3.34
N ARG A 78 -24.20 20.90 -2.33
CA ARG A 78 -25.44 21.67 -2.24
C ARG A 78 -25.14 23.13 -1.98
N TYR A 79 -25.94 24.01 -2.53
CA TYR A 79 -25.91 25.45 -2.29
C TYR A 79 -27.23 26.09 -2.69
N LYS A 80 -27.46 27.34 -2.32
CA LYS A 80 -28.63 28.13 -2.70
C LYS A 80 -28.26 29.34 -3.55
N VAL A 81 -29.05 29.62 -4.57
CA VAL A 81 -29.04 30.85 -5.35
C VAL A 81 -30.48 31.34 -5.48
N ASP A 82 -30.75 32.58 -5.12
CA ASP A 82 -32.05 33.24 -5.19
C ASP A 82 -33.22 32.41 -4.63
N GLY A 83 -32.97 31.76 -3.48
CA GLY A 83 -33.93 30.91 -2.78
C GLY A 83 -34.09 29.50 -3.36
N VAL A 84 -33.49 29.18 -4.49
CA VAL A 84 -33.49 27.83 -5.10
C VAL A 84 -32.29 27.02 -4.57
N THR A 85 -32.56 25.83 -4.05
CA THR A 85 -31.50 24.89 -3.66
C THR A 85 -31.07 24.06 -4.84
N TYR A 86 -29.78 24.07 -5.14
CA TYR A 86 -29.14 23.24 -6.17
C TYR A 86 -28.35 22.12 -5.52
N GLN A 87 -28.42 20.91 -6.11
CA GLN A 87 -27.61 19.78 -5.69
C GLN A 87 -26.91 19.14 -6.89
N ARG A 88 -25.65 18.83 -6.70
CA ARG A 88 -24.83 18.05 -7.62
C ARG A 88 -24.37 16.79 -6.89
N GLU A 89 -24.75 15.63 -7.45
CA GLU A 89 -24.29 14.32 -6.98
C GLU A 89 -23.37 13.72 -8.04
N THR A 90 -22.16 13.33 -7.66
CA THR A 90 -21.18 12.73 -8.57
C THR A 90 -20.79 11.34 -8.08
N LEU A 91 -20.73 10.40 -8.99
CA LEU A 91 -20.21 9.06 -8.79
C LEU A 91 -19.42 8.58 -10.02
N THR A 92 -18.44 7.71 -9.79
CA THR A 92 -17.75 6.96 -10.84
C THR A 92 -18.24 5.51 -10.76
N SER A 93 -19.07 5.12 -11.73
CA SER A 93 -19.77 3.83 -11.70
C SER A 93 -18.81 2.65 -11.91
N PHE A 94 -18.70 1.78 -10.94
CA PHE A 94 -17.96 0.51 -11.09
C PHE A 94 -18.59 -0.38 -12.16
N ALA A 95 -19.93 -0.44 -12.22
CA ALA A 95 -20.65 -1.31 -13.14
C ALA A 95 -20.67 -0.79 -14.59
N ASP A 96 -20.73 0.54 -14.77
CA ASP A 96 -20.92 1.15 -16.07
C ASP A 96 -19.64 1.73 -16.69
N GLN A 97 -18.57 1.90 -15.86
CA GLN A 97 -17.27 2.46 -16.27
C GLN A 97 -17.37 3.89 -16.82
N VAL A 98 -18.22 4.71 -16.20
CA VAL A 98 -18.43 6.13 -16.54
C VAL A 98 -18.51 6.99 -15.29
N VAL A 99 -18.18 8.25 -15.42
CA VAL A 99 -18.48 9.28 -14.43
C VAL A 99 -19.90 9.80 -14.70
N MET A 100 -20.71 9.91 -13.65
CA MET A 100 -22.07 10.46 -13.71
C MET A 100 -22.17 11.66 -12.79
N VAL A 101 -22.68 12.78 -13.33
CA VAL A 101 -22.95 14.00 -12.55
C VAL A 101 -24.43 14.31 -12.68
N ARG A 102 -25.18 14.09 -11.59
CA ARG A 102 -26.61 14.42 -11.52
C ARG A 102 -26.81 15.83 -10.95
N LEU A 103 -27.55 16.64 -11.65
CA LEU A 103 -27.89 18.00 -11.30
C LEU A 103 -29.39 18.09 -11.03
N THR A 104 -29.78 18.60 -9.85
CA THR A 104 -31.17 18.80 -9.44
C THR A 104 -31.35 20.18 -8.81
N ALA A 105 -32.55 20.69 -8.85
CA ALA A 105 -32.95 21.95 -8.21
C ALA A 105 -34.27 21.77 -7.43
N SER A 106 -34.50 22.60 -6.41
CA SER A 106 -35.73 22.56 -5.60
C SER A 106 -36.95 23.11 -6.33
N GLN A 107 -36.78 23.68 -7.54
CA GLN A 107 -37.83 24.17 -8.39
C GLN A 107 -37.62 23.66 -9.80
N PRO A 108 -38.70 23.35 -10.56
CA PRO A 108 -38.59 22.88 -11.94
C PRO A 108 -38.04 23.95 -12.87
N GLY A 109 -37.43 23.54 -13.99
CA GLY A 109 -36.88 24.43 -15.01
C GLY A 109 -35.68 25.26 -14.60
N LYS A 110 -34.99 24.90 -13.51
CA LYS A 110 -33.89 25.72 -12.96
C LYS A 110 -32.50 25.21 -13.31
N ILE A 111 -32.37 24.06 -13.95
CA ILE A 111 -31.06 23.55 -14.37
C ILE A 111 -30.69 24.14 -15.72
N THR A 112 -29.79 25.15 -15.69
CA THR A 112 -29.16 25.75 -16.86
C THR A 112 -27.66 25.78 -16.64
N CYS A 113 -26.88 25.10 -17.48
CA CYS A 113 -25.43 25.04 -17.37
C CYS A 113 -24.77 24.72 -18.72
N ASN A 114 -23.48 25.04 -18.81
CA ASN A 114 -22.61 24.61 -19.90
C ASN A 114 -21.53 23.69 -19.32
N ALA A 115 -21.24 22.62 -20.05
CA ALA A 115 -20.17 21.66 -19.68
C ALA A 115 -19.20 21.47 -20.84
N ASN A 116 -17.90 21.47 -20.54
CA ASN A 116 -16.85 21.20 -21.51
C ASN A 116 -15.72 20.34 -20.88
N LEU A 117 -15.02 19.62 -21.74
CA LEU A 117 -13.84 18.85 -21.36
C LEU A 117 -12.58 19.62 -21.77
N THR A 118 -11.60 19.65 -20.87
CA THR A 118 -10.26 20.17 -21.13
C THR A 118 -9.20 19.15 -20.75
N THR A 119 -7.99 19.32 -21.26
CA THR A 119 -6.86 18.44 -20.94
C THR A 119 -5.56 19.24 -20.97
N PRO A 120 -4.58 18.90 -20.12
CA PRO A 120 -3.25 19.51 -20.15
C PRO A 120 -2.36 18.93 -21.25
N HIS A 121 -2.76 17.85 -21.94
CA HIS A 121 -2.01 17.30 -23.08
C HIS A 121 -2.00 18.27 -24.27
N GLN A 122 -0.95 18.21 -25.11
CA GLN A 122 -0.77 19.17 -26.20
C GLN A 122 -1.41 18.72 -27.52
N ASP A 123 -1.25 17.45 -27.88
CA ASP A 123 -1.74 16.89 -29.15
C ASP A 123 -3.18 16.36 -28.96
N VAL A 124 -4.15 17.28 -28.93
CA VAL A 124 -5.54 16.94 -28.61
C VAL A 124 -6.52 17.55 -29.59
N MET A 125 -7.65 16.91 -29.73
CA MET A 125 -8.79 17.37 -30.51
C MET A 125 -10.07 17.30 -29.67
N VAL A 126 -10.77 18.42 -29.56
CA VAL A 126 -12.13 18.49 -29.03
C VAL A 126 -13.10 18.66 -30.22
N ALA A 127 -14.14 17.84 -30.27
CA ALA A 127 -15.13 17.86 -31.35
C ALA A 127 -16.53 17.62 -30.78
N THR A 128 -17.52 17.92 -31.63
CA THR A 128 -18.92 17.57 -31.43
C THR A 128 -19.29 16.49 -32.42
N GLU A 129 -19.78 15.34 -31.98
CA GLU A 129 -20.23 14.21 -32.78
C GLU A 129 -21.71 13.92 -32.45
N GLY A 130 -22.62 14.50 -33.21
CA GLY A 130 -24.05 14.41 -32.93
C GLY A 130 -24.39 15.07 -31.58
N GLU A 131 -24.89 14.28 -30.63
CA GLU A 131 -25.26 14.76 -29.29
C GLU A 131 -24.15 14.48 -28.23
N GLU A 132 -22.92 14.27 -28.68
CA GLU A 132 -21.78 13.98 -27.81
C GLU A 132 -20.65 15.00 -28.03
N VAL A 133 -20.01 15.41 -26.98
CA VAL A 133 -18.71 16.09 -27.00
C VAL A 133 -17.61 15.03 -26.85
N THR A 134 -16.62 15.08 -27.72
CA THR A 134 -15.47 14.18 -27.69
C THR A 134 -14.18 14.93 -27.43
N LEU A 135 -13.28 14.32 -26.66
CA LEU A 135 -11.90 14.79 -26.45
C LEU A 135 -10.97 13.61 -26.70
N SER A 136 -10.14 13.74 -27.73
CA SER A 136 -9.18 12.72 -28.15
C SER A 136 -7.76 13.26 -28.08
N GLY A 137 -6.80 12.40 -27.76
CA GLY A 137 -5.39 12.80 -27.69
C GLY A 137 -4.46 11.61 -27.50
N VAL A 138 -3.21 11.95 -27.32
CA VAL A 138 -2.10 11.01 -27.04
C VAL A 138 -1.39 11.47 -25.78
N SER A 139 -0.94 10.51 -24.96
CA SER A 139 -0.16 10.78 -23.76
C SER A 139 1.05 11.67 -24.05
N SER A 140 1.39 12.56 -23.13
CA SER A 140 2.49 13.53 -23.30
C SER A 140 3.86 12.87 -23.30
N TRP A 141 4.81 13.53 -23.93
CA TRP A 141 6.23 13.14 -23.93
C TRP A 141 6.83 13.21 -22.54
N HIS A 142 7.72 12.30 -22.24
CA HIS A 142 8.48 12.29 -21.00
C HIS A 142 9.93 11.84 -21.24
N GLU A 143 10.90 12.55 -20.69
CA GLU A 143 12.34 12.22 -20.78
C GLU A 143 12.80 11.82 -22.19
N GLY A 144 12.36 12.54 -23.22
CA GLY A 144 12.73 12.29 -24.61
C GLY A 144 11.95 11.16 -25.30
N LEU A 145 11.05 10.48 -24.60
CA LEU A 145 10.18 9.46 -25.18
C LEU A 145 8.80 10.04 -25.53
N LYS A 146 8.40 9.85 -26.78
CA LYS A 146 7.08 10.23 -27.26
C LYS A 146 6.02 9.32 -26.63
N GLY A 147 4.94 9.94 -26.12
CA GLY A 147 3.76 9.22 -25.68
C GLY A 147 3.12 8.43 -26.82
N LYS A 148 2.57 7.26 -26.50
CA LYS A 148 1.93 6.36 -27.48
C LYS A 148 0.56 5.87 -27.00
N VAL A 149 0.19 6.16 -25.78
CA VAL A 149 -1.14 5.80 -25.28
C VAL A 149 -2.14 6.81 -25.82
N GLU A 150 -2.97 6.37 -26.74
CA GLU A 150 -4.09 7.14 -27.27
C GLU A 150 -5.27 7.03 -26.31
N PHE A 151 -6.00 8.15 -26.15
CA PHE A 151 -7.19 8.21 -25.30
C PHE A 151 -8.35 8.92 -25.97
N GLN A 152 -9.56 8.56 -25.57
CA GLN A 152 -10.76 9.30 -25.88
C GLN A 152 -11.67 9.42 -24.67
N GLY A 153 -12.15 10.64 -24.40
CA GLY A 153 -13.27 10.93 -23.54
C GLY A 153 -14.50 11.29 -24.37
N ARG A 154 -15.68 10.85 -23.93
CA ARG A 154 -16.97 11.17 -24.56
C ARG A 154 -17.93 11.65 -23.48
N MET A 155 -18.65 12.75 -23.76
CA MET A 155 -19.57 13.33 -22.80
C MET A 155 -20.92 13.59 -23.49
N THR A 156 -22.02 13.25 -22.80
CA THR A 156 -23.38 13.58 -23.17
C THR A 156 -24.25 13.81 -21.94
N ALA A 157 -25.51 14.17 -22.09
CA ALA A 157 -26.44 14.28 -20.96
C ALA A 157 -27.83 13.70 -21.29
N ARG A 158 -28.58 13.37 -20.23
CA ARG A 158 -30.04 13.17 -20.28
C ARG A 158 -30.69 14.25 -19.43
N THR A 159 -31.81 14.79 -19.87
CA THR A 159 -32.58 15.82 -19.18
C THR A 159 -34.03 15.40 -18.97
N GLN A 160 -34.62 15.85 -17.87
CA GLN A 160 -36.07 15.90 -17.68
C GLN A 160 -36.49 17.37 -17.82
N GLY A 161 -37.40 17.67 -18.75
CA GLY A 161 -37.71 19.04 -19.10
C GLY A 161 -36.54 19.75 -19.77
N GLY A 162 -36.81 21.01 -20.22
CA GLY A 162 -35.78 21.84 -20.84
C GLY A 162 -35.24 21.28 -22.15
N THR A 163 -34.12 21.81 -22.58
CA THR A 163 -33.42 21.41 -23.81
C THR A 163 -31.94 21.10 -23.54
N ARG A 164 -31.34 20.28 -24.41
CA ARG A 164 -29.89 20.06 -24.45
C ARG A 164 -29.38 20.19 -25.88
N SER A 165 -28.15 20.65 -26.02
CA SER A 165 -27.47 20.70 -27.32
C SER A 165 -25.96 20.52 -27.13
N CYS A 166 -25.30 19.98 -28.15
CA CYS A 166 -23.84 19.94 -28.24
C CYS A 166 -23.38 20.75 -29.44
N ARG A 167 -22.55 21.77 -29.22
CA ARG A 167 -21.98 22.60 -30.27
C ARG A 167 -20.59 23.06 -29.90
N ASP A 168 -19.67 23.03 -30.85
CA ASP A 168 -18.31 23.55 -30.70
C ASP A 168 -17.57 23.03 -29.43
N GLY A 169 -17.75 21.72 -29.09
CA GLY A 169 -17.14 21.10 -27.94
C GLY A 169 -17.78 21.44 -26.59
N VAL A 170 -18.96 22.08 -26.60
CA VAL A 170 -19.71 22.43 -25.39
C VAL A 170 -21.06 21.70 -25.37
N LEU A 171 -21.37 21.09 -24.25
CA LEU A 171 -22.68 20.56 -23.91
C LEU A 171 -23.47 21.66 -23.17
N SER A 172 -24.56 22.15 -23.73
CA SER A 172 -25.44 23.13 -23.10
C SER A 172 -26.74 22.47 -22.66
N ILE A 173 -27.22 22.82 -21.47
CA ILE A 173 -28.47 22.39 -20.86
C ILE A 173 -29.22 23.67 -20.46
N GLU A 174 -30.50 23.80 -20.88
CA GLU A 174 -31.30 24.99 -20.61
C GLU A 174 -32.69 24.64 -20.06
N GLY A 175 -32.99 25.16 -18.88
CA GLY A 175 -34.31 25.08 -18.24
C GLY A 175 -34.78 23.66 -17.90
N ALA A 176 -33.87 22.74 -17.60
CA ALA A 176 -34.25 21.40 -17.21
C ALA A 176 -34.69 21.33 -15.73
N ASP A 177 -35.55 20.36 -15.43
CA ASP A 177 -35.95 20.02 -14.06
C ASP A 177 -34.86 19.19 -13.38
N GLU A 178 -34.24 18.28 -14.15
CA GLU A 178 -33.11 17.44 -13.76
C GLU A 178 -32.21 17.20 -14.98
N ALA A 179 -30.92 17.04 -14.74
CA ALA A 179 -29.97 16.60 -15.76
C ALA A 179 -28.98 15.61 -15.19
N VAL A 180 -28.57 14.65 -16.02
CA VAL A 180 -27.43 13.73 -15.69
C VAL A 180 -26.43 13.82 -16.84
N ILE A 181 -25.21 14.27 -16.51
CA ILE A 181 -24.08 14.30 -17.43
C ILE A 181 -23.32 12.98 -17.27
N TYR A 182 -23.01 12.32 -18.38
CA TYR A 182 -22.26 11.06 -18.45
C TYR A 182 -20.94 11.31 -19.18
N ILE A 183 -19.83 10.82 -18.59
CA ILE A 183 -18.51 10.90 -19.21
C ILE A 183 -17.91 9.50 -19.21
N SER A 184 -17.56 8.98 -20.37
CA SER A 184 -16.74 7.78 -20.52
C SER A 184 -15.33 8.16 -20.93
N ILE A 185 -14.33 7.40 -20.47
CA ILE A 185 -12.91 7.58 -20.82
C ILE A 185 -12.33 6.21 -21.12
N ALA A 186 -11.58 6.10 -22.20
CA ALA A 186 -10.88 4.88 -22.56
C ALA A 186 -9.56 5.18 -23.25
N THR A 187 -8.65 4.20 -23.21
CA THR A 187 -7.36 4.23 -23.87
C THR A 187 -7.19 3.04 -24.81
N ASN A 188 -6.17 3.10 -25.68
CA ASN A 188 -5.74 1.97 -26.50
C ASN A 188 -4.90 0.94 -25.72
N PHE A 189 -4.56 1.22 -24.45
CA PHE A 189 -3.81 0.30 -23.60
C PHE A 189 -4.61 -0.97 -23.31
N THR A 190 -4.03 -2.14 -23.57
CA THR A 190 -4.58 -3.46 -23.24
C THR A 190 -3.79 -4.08 -22.10
N ASN A 191 -2.45 -4.10 -22.21
CA ASN A 191 -1.51 -4.49 -21.18
C ASN A 191 -0.13 -3.91 -21.49
N TYR A 192 0.86 -4.15 -20.65
CA TYR A 192 2.20 -3.58 -20.78
C TYR A 192 2.97 -3.97 -22.06
N LYS A 193 2.49 -4.96 -22.82
CA LYS A 193 3.03 -5.40 -24.13
C LYS A 193 2.15 -4.97 -25.31
N ASP A 194 0.91 -4.56 -25.06
CA ASP A 194 -0.11 -4.36 -26.10
C ASP A 194 -0.88 -3.06 -25.91
N ILE A 195 -0.75 -2.18 -26.90
CA ILE A 195 -1.49 -0.90 -27.03
C ILE A 195 -2.33 -0.86 -28.31
N THR A 196 -2.79 -1.98 -28.81
CA THR A 196 -3.60 -2.09 -30.03
C THR A 196 -5.11 -1.98 -29.79
N GLY A 197 -5.53 -1.69 -28.55
CA GLY A 197 -6.93 -1.49 -28.22
C GLY A 197 -7.54 -0.28 -28.95
N ASN A 198 -8.86 -0.28 -29.10
CA ASN A 198 -9.60 0.81 -29.75
C ASN A 198 -10.27 1.69 -28.69
N GLN A 199 -9.64 2.81 -28.34
CA GLN A 199 -10.12 3.77 -27.35
C GLN A 199 -11.48 4.39 -27.75
N VAL A 200 -11.70 4.61 -29.05
CA VAL A 200 -12.93 5.20 -29.56
C VAL A 200 -14.14 4.29 -29.32
N GLU A 201 -14.03 3.04 -29.76
CA GLU A 201 -15.12 2.08 -29.59
C GLU A 201 -15.34 1.71 -28.12
N ARG A 202 -14.27 1.62 -27.32
CA ARG A 202 -14.38 1.38 -25.87
C ARG A 202 -15.17 2.50 -25.20
N ALA A 203 -14.78 3.76 -25.39
CA ALA A 203 -15.43 4.92 -24.81
C ALA A 203 -16.90 5.02 -25.24
N LYS A 204 -17.18 4.84 -26.54
CA LYS A 204 -18.53 4.85 -27.12
C LYS A 204 -19.41 3.75 -26.51
N ASN A 205 -18.88 2.54 -26.35
CA ASN A 205 -19.62 1.42 -25.78
C ASN A 205 -19.95 1.62 -24.31
N TYR A 206 -19.02 2.15 -23.50
CA TYR A 206 -19.28 2.49 -22.10
C TYR A 206 -20.39 3.55 -22.00
N LEU A 207 -20.26 4.64 -22.74
CA LEU A 207 -21.23 5.71 -22.73
C LEU A 207 -22.64 5.24 -23.11
N ARG A 208 -22.75 4.50 -24.23
CA ARG A 208 -24.04 3.97 -24.73
C ARG A 208 -24.73 3.08 -23.70
N ARG A 209 -23.97 2.16 -23.04
CA ARG A 209 -24.53 1.28 -22.00
C ARG A 209 -25.01 2.05 -20.79
N ALA A 210 -24.28 3.07 -20.36
CA ALA A 210 -24.63 3.88 -19.21
C ALA A 210 -25.88 4.74 -19.48
N VAL A 211 -25.92 5.40 -20.62
CA VAL A 211 -27.04 6.28 -21.01
C VAL A 211 -28.35 5.50 -21.27
N SER A 212 -28.26 4.19 -21.59
CA SER A 212 -29.47 3.37 -21.78
C SER A 212 -30.22 3.02 -20.49
N LYS A 213 -29.62 3.24 -19.34
CA LYS A 213 -30.20 2.99 -18.02
C LYS A 213 -30.71 4.29 -17.40
N ASP A 214 -31.67 4.21 -16.49
CA ASP A 214 -31.98 5.34 -15.62
C ASP A 214 -30.90 5.52 -14.55
N TYR A 215 -30.74 6.77 -14.08
CA TYR A 215 -29.70 7.12 -13.13
C TYR A 215 -29.83 6.35 -11.79
N MET A 216 -31.06 6.15 -11.28
CA MET A 216 -31.26 5.50 -10.00
C MET A 216 -30.88 4.02 -10.06
N THR A 217 -31.09 3.36 -11.19
CA THR A 217 -30.61 1.99 -11.43
C THR A 217 -29.09 1.91 -11.42
N SER A 218 -28.42 2.81 -12.16
CA SER A 218 -26.94 2.87 -12.16
C SER A 218 -26.37 3.23 -10.79
N ARG A 219 -26.98 4.19 -10.10
CA ARG A 219 -26.60 4.58 -8.73
C ARG A 219 -26.73 3.42 -7.75
N LYS A 220 -27.84 2.67 -7.81
CA LYS A 220 -28.04 1.51 -6.97
C LYS A 220 -26.97 0.43 -7.22
N ALA A 221 -26.71 0.11 -8.48
CA ALA A 221 -25.68 -0.87 -8.85
C ALA A 221 -24.29 -0.45 -8.37
N HIS A 222 -23.93 0.84 -8.45
CA HIS A 222 -22.69 1.39 -7.93
C HIS A 222 -22.60 1.25 -6.42
N VAL A 223 -23.65 1.64 -5.68
CA VAL A 223 -23.67 1.57 -4.21
C VAL A 223 -23.61 0.12 -3.72
N ASP A 224 -24.38 -0.78 -4.33
CA ASP A 224 -24.39 -2.20 -3.96
C ASP A 224 -23.01 -2.83 -4.21
N PHE A 225 -22.37 -2.51 -5.34
CA PHE A 225 -21.02 -2.97 -5.64
C PHE A 225 -20.00 -2.46 -4.62
N PHE A 226 -20.07 -1.20 -4.23
CA PHE A 226 -19.16 -0.64 -3.24
C PHE A 226 -19.38 -1.26 -1.85
N LYS A 227 -20.65 -1.40 -1.43
CA LYS A 227 -21.01 -1.91 -0.11
C LYS A 227 -20.62 -3.38 0.10
N GLN A 228 -20.58 -4.20 -0.96
CA GLN A 228 -20.11 -5.60 -0.84
C GLN A 228 -18.69 -5.72 -0.27
N TYR A 229 -17.84 -4.69 -0.41
CA TYR A 229 -16.53 -4.61 0.19
C TYR A 229 -16.54 -3.79 1.49
N MET A 230 -17.17 -2.61 1.45
CA MET A 230 -17.10 -1.65 2.54
C MET A 230 -17.77 -2.16 3.82
N ASP A 231 -18.88 -2.84 3.70
CA ASP A 231 -19.67 -3.33 4.85
C ASP A 231 -19.07 -4.58 5.52
N ARG A 232 -18.03 -5.18 4.95
CA ARG A 232 -17.37 -6.37 5.54
C ARG A 232 -16.66 -6.08 6.86
N VAL A 233 -16.20 -4.84 7.06
CA VAL A 233 -15.43 -4.46 8.26
C VAL A 233 -15.96 -3.16 8.83
N SER A 234 -16.17 -3.16 10.14
CA SER A 234 -16.52 -1.96 10.90
C SER A 234 -15.59 -1.79 12.09
N LEU A 235 -15.24 -0.53 12.39
CA LEU A 235 -14.52 -0.13 13.61
C LEU A 235 -15.40 0.89 14.35
N ASP A 236 -15.73 0.59 15.60
CA ASP A 236 -16.47 1.48 16.49
C ASP A 236 -15.57 1.85 17.68
N LEU A 237 -15.26 3.12 17.80
CA LEU A 237 -14.48 3.72 18.89
C LEU A 237 -15.31 4.73 19.71
N GLY A 238 -16.65 4.68 19.57
CA GLY A 238 -17.58 5.52 20.29
C GLY A 238 -18.37 6.49 19.42
N ILE A 239 -19.17 7.33 20.08
CA ILE A 239 -20.12 8.25 19.42
C ILE A 239 -19.41 9.43 18.76
N ASP A 240 -19.99 9.94 17.68
CA ASP A 240 -19.54 11.16 17.01
C ASP A 240 -19.92 12.41 17.83
N LYS A 241 -18.98 12.91 18.60
CA LYS A 241 -19.14 14.13 19.41
C LYS A 241 -19.04 15.41 18.58
N TYR A 242 -18.57 15.33 17.35
CA TYR A 242 -18.24 16.46 16.48
C TYR A 242 -18.97 16.41 15.12
N ALA A 243 -20.17 15.78 15.07
CA ALA A 243 -20.93 15.53 13.84
C ALA A 243 -21.19 16.77 12.96
N GLY A 244 -21.25 17.97 13.55
CA GLY A 244 -21.44 19.22 12.79
C GLY A 244 -20.13 19.94 12.37
N VAL A 245 -18.99 19.38 12.73
CA VAL A 245 -17.67 20.01 12.47
C VAL A 245 -17.10 19.46 11.17
N THR A 246 -16.59 20.34 10.31
CA THR A 246 -15.97 19.94 9.04
C THR A 246 -14.70 19.12 9.25
N THR A 247 -14.38 18.23 8.31
CA THR A 247 -13.25 17.30 8.41
C THR A 247 -11.93 18.01 8.64
N ASP A 248 -11.65 19.10 7.93
CA ASP A 248 -10.42 19.86 8.10
C ASP A 248 -10.29 20.49 9.50
N MET A 249 -11.39 20.97 10.08
CA MET A 249 -11.42 21.48 11.44
C MET A 249 -11.25 20.37 12.49
N ARG A 250 -11.82 19.18 12.24
CA ARG A 250 -11.61 18.00 13.11
C ARG A 250 -10.13 17.58 13.10
N VAL A 251 -9.49 17.52 11.94
CA VAL A 251 -8.04 17.23 11.82
C VAL A 251 -7.23 18.32 12.51
N GLN A 252 -7.55 19.61 12.29
CA GLN A 252 -6.85 20.73 12.91
C GLN A 252 -6.86 20.65 14.44
N ASN A 253 -7.96 20.25 15.04
CA ASN A 253 -8.16 20.21 16.48
C ASN A 253 -7.91 18.83 17.10
N PHE A 254 -7.47 17.84 16.32
CA PHE A 254 -7.38 16.43 16.76
C PHE A 254 -6.50 16.26 18.00
N LYS A 255 -5.39 16.97 18.07
CA LYS A 255 -4.46 16.88 19.20
C LYS A 255 -5.12 17.19 20.55
N GLU A 256 -6.02 18.16 20.57
CA GLU A 256 -6.76 18.60 21.76
C GLU A 256 -8.01 17.74 22.02
N THR A 257 -8.74 17.42 20.95
CA THR A 257 -10.05 16.76 21.04
C THR A 257 -9.95 15.25 21.25
N LYS A 258 -8.88 14.62 20.76
CA LYS A 258 -8.73 13.16 20.73
C LYS A 258 -9.98 12.49 20.17
N ASP A 259 -10.40 12.93 18.99
CA ASP A 259 -11.60 12.54 18.29
C ASP A 259 -11.48 11.08 17.75
N ASP A 260 -11.80 10.12 18.59
CA ASP A 260 -11.67 8.70 18.23
C ASP A 260 -12.61 8.28 17.08
N PHE A 261 -13.75 8.99 16.90
CA PHE A 261 -14.60 8.78 15.74
C PHE A 261 -13.89 9.20 14.43
N LEU A 262 -13.07 10.24 14.46
CA LEU A 262 -12.24 10.61 13.31
C LEU A 262 -11.19 9.53 13.01
N VAL A 263 -10.63 8.87 14.03
CA VAL A 263 -9.72 7.72 13.83
C VAL A 263 -10.45 6.57 13.12
N ALA A 264 -11.66 6.23 13.56
CA ALA A 264 -12.49 5.22 12.91
C ALA A 264 -12.86 5.64 11.46
N THR A 265 -13.12 6.93 11.23
CA THR A 265 -13.36 7.48 9.89
C THR A 265 -12.10 7.39 9.00
N TYR A 266 -10.93 7.69 9.55
CA TYR A 266 -9.65 7.58 8.82
C TYR A 266 -9.32 6.14 8.44
N PHE A 267 -9.60 5.19 9.33
CA PHE A 267 -9.52 3.75 9.05
C PHE A 267 -10.46 3.35 7.89
N ARG A 268 -11.73 3.78 7.94
CA ARG A 268 -12.70 3.54 6.86
C ARG A 268 -12.28 4.20 5.55
N PHE A 269 -11.68 5.39 5.62
CA PHE A 269 -11.18 6.12 4.46
C PHE A 269 -10.05 5.37 3.76
N GLY A 270 -9.10 4.77 4.51
CA GLY A 270 -8.07 3.93 3.90
C GLY A 270 -8.67 2.72 3.15
N ARG A 271 -9.70 2.08 3.70
CA ARG A 271 -10.43 1.01 2.98
C ARG A 271 -11.16 1.55 1.74
N TYR A 272 -11.81 2.70 1.83
CA TYR A 272 -12.43 3.40 0.69
C TYR A 272 -11.40 3.64 -0.43
N LEU A 273 -10.23 4.13 -0.08
CA LEU A 273 -9.17 4.40 -1.06
C LEU A 273 -8.72 3.12 -1.78
N LEU A 274 -8.56 2.00 -1.08
CA LEU A 274 -8.18 0.73 -1.69
C LEU A 274 -9.30 0.17 -2.58
N ILE A 275 -10.55 0.22 -2.14
CA ILE A 275 -11.71 -0.21 -2.94
C ILE A 275 -11.80 0.58 -4.25
N CYS A 276 -11.56 1.90 -4.21
CA CYS A 276 -11.67 2.75 -5.38
C CYS A 276 -10.46 2.68 -6.33
N SER A 277 -9.29 2.29 -5.86
CA SER A 277 -8.04 2.34 -6.63
C SER A 277 -7.47 0.99 -7.08
N SER A 278 -8.00 -0.13 -6.58
CA SER A 278 -7.40 -1.45 -6.82
C SER A 278 -8.44 -2.53 -7.09
N GLN A 279 -9.23 -2.36 -8.15
CA GLN A 279 -10.21 -3.37 -8.55
C GLN A 279 -9.56 -4.48 -9.41
N PRO A 280 -9.99 -5.75 -9.28
CA PRO A 280 -9.54 -6.85 -10.14
C PRO A 280 -9.68 -6.52 -11.63
N GLY A 281 -8.66 -6.85 -12.41
CA GLY A 281 -8.58 -6.51 -13.84
C GLY A 281 -8.08 -5.10 -14.13
N GLY A 282 -7.85 -4.26 -13.10
CA GLY A 282 -7.21 -2.96 -13.19
C GLY A 282 -5.72 -2.99 -12.89
N GLN A 283 -5.11 -1.80 -12.81
CA GLN A 283 -3.74 -1.62 -12.33
C GLN A 283 -3.74 -1.49 -10.80
N PRO A 284 -2.61 -1.78 -10.12
CA PRO A 284 -2.50 -1.53 -8.68
C PRO A 284 -2.62 -0.04 -8.34
N ALA A 285 -2.93 0.25 -7.07
CA ALA A 285 -2.79 1.60 -6.54
C ALA A 285 -1.33 2.05 -6.64
N ASN A 286 -1.07 3.12 -7.41
CA ASN A 286 0.26 3.71 -7.53
C ASN A 286 0.58 4.61 -6.32
N LEU A 287 1.65 5.43 -6.39
CA LEU A 287 2.06 6.31 -5.30
C LEU A 287 0.97 7.30 -4.84
N GLN A 288 0.02 7.64 -5.71
CA GLN A 288 -1.16 8.48 -5.42
C GLN A 288 -2.49 7.70 -5.58
N GLY A 289 -2.43 6.37 -5.62
CA GLY A 289 -3.59 5.53 -5.93
C GLY A 289 -4.05 5.72 -7.38
N ILE A 290 -5.09 6.53 -7.58
CA ILE A 290 -5.57 7.01 -8.88
C ILE A 290 -5.77 8.54 -8.86
N TRP A 291 -5.55 9.21 -7.72
CA TRP A 291 -5.83 10.63 -7.52
C TRP A 291 -4.61 11.49 -7.87
N ASN A 292 -4.47 11.80 -9.15
CA ASN A 292 -3.45 12.67 -9.71
C ASN A 292 -4.08 13.68 -10.68
N ASP A 293 -3.78 14.95 -10.49
CA ASP A 293 -4.26 16.08 -11.32
C ASP A 293 -3.16 16.65 -12.24
N LYS A 294 -1.99 16.03 -12.33
CA LYS A 294 -0.82 16.54 -13.06
C LYS A 294 -0.42 15.61 -14.20
N LEU A 295 0.20 16.18 -15.24
CA LEU A 295 0.89 15.39 -16.27
C LEU A 295 2.17 14.73 -15.74
N PHE A 296 2.89 15.47 -14.89
CA PHE A 296 4.17 15.05 -14.32
C PHE A 296 4.09 15.19 -12.80
N PRO A 297 3.44 14.21 -12.13
CA PRO A 297 3.34 14.21 -10.68
C PRO A 297 4.70 13.95 -10.04
N SER A 298 4.84 14.24 -8.76
CA SER A 298 6.05 13.92 -8.00
C SER A 298 6.35 12.43 -8.09
N TRP A 299 7.63 12.11 -8.34
CA TRP A 299 8.09 10.72 -8.56
C TRP A 299 7.32 9.97 -9.66
N ASP A 300 6.77 10.73 -10.62
CA ASP A 300 5.95 10.22 -11.73
C ASP A 300 4.73 9.41 -11.29
N SER A 301 4.41 9.39 -10.02
CA SER A 301 3.36 8.53 -9.41
C SER A 301 3.50 7.07 -9.82
N LYS A 302 4.75 6.58 -9.88
CA LYS A 302 5.10 5.20 -10.21
C LYS A 302 4.83 4.26 -9.02
N TYR A 303 5.18 3.00 -9.17
CA TYR A 303 5.13 1.97 -8.13
C TYR A 303 6.52 1.85 -7.50
N THR A 304 6.78 2.63 -6.44
CA THR A 304 8.03 2.57 -5.72
C THR A 304 8.03 1.36 -4.79
N CYS A 305 9.02 0.46 -4.98
CA CYS A 305 9.06 -0.89 -4.41
C CYS A 305 10.01 -1.02 -3.21
N ASN A 306 10.51 0.09 -2.68
CA ASN A 306 11.36 0.05 -1.48
C ASN A 306 10.59 0.30 -0.18
N ILE A 307 9.27 0.54 -0.25
CA ILE A 307 8.29 0.62 0.83
C ILE A 307 6.85 0.93 0.35
N ASN A 308 6.68 1.83 -0.64
CA ASN A 308 5.40 2.50 -0.89
C ASN A 308 4.34 1.55 -1.44
N VAL A 309 4.61 0.83 -2.52
CA VAL A 309 3.63 -0.10 -3.10
C VAL A 309 3.33 -1.25 -2.15
N GLU A 310 4.30 -1.71 -1.39
CA GLU A 310 4.11 -2.74 -0.37
C GLU A 310 3.13 -2.26 0.72
N MET A 311 3.34 -1.04 1.22
CA MET A 311 2.48 -0.41 2.23
C MET A 311 1.05 -0.22 1.73
N ASN A 312 0.86 0.09 0.44
CA ASN A 312 -0.46 0.23 -0.16
C ASN A 312 -1.34 -1.03 0.02
N TYR A 313 -0.72 -2.20 0.14
CA TYR A 313 -1.43 -3.47 0.23
C TYR A 313 -1.39 -4.14 1.61
N TRP A 314 -0.74 -3.54 2.62
CA TRP A 314 -0.78 -4.07 3.98
C TRP A 314 -2.21 -4.22 4.55
N PRO A 315 -3.18 -3.33 4.26
CA PRO A 315 -4.54 -3.52 4.75
C PRO A 315 -5.36 -4.55 3.95
N ALA A 316 -4.94 -4.97 2.75
CA ALA A 316 -5.77 -5.75 1.84
C ALA A 316 -6.32 -7.05 2.47
N GLU A 317 -5.44 -7.92 2.95
CA GLU A 317 -5.87 -9.20 3.54
C GLU A 317 -6.55 -9.00 4.91
N VAL A 318 -5.89 -8.26 5.80
CA VAL A 318 -6.34 -8.11 7.19
C VAL A 318 -7.64 -7.33 7.34
N THR A 319 -7.99 -6.46 6.39
CA THR A 319 -9.27 -5.73 6.38
C THR A 319 -10.32 -6.34 5.44
N ASN A 320 -10.20 -7.64 5.14
CA ASN A 320 -11.19 -8.40 4.37
C ASN A 320 -11.43 -7.88 2.94
N LEU A 321 -10.34 -7.47 2.27
CA LEU A 321 -10.33 -6.95 0.90
C LEU A 321 -9.37 -7.75 0.01
N SER A 322 -9.29 -9.05 0.21
CA SER A 322 -8.33 -9.95 -0.43
C SER A 322 -8.41 -9.92 -1.97
N GLU A 323 -9.60 -9.74 -2.54
CA GLU A 323 -9.78 -9.62 -4.00
C GLU A 323 -9.07 -8.39 -4.57
N LEU A 324 -8.97 -7.32 -3.79
CA LEU A 324 -8.33 -6.06 -4.18
C LEU A 324 -6.80 -6.14 -4.14
N HIS A 325 -6.25 -7.23 -3.65
CA HIS A 325 -4.82 -7.53 -3.74
C HIS A 325 -4.41 -8.05 -5.14
N GLU A 326 -5.38 -8.54 -5.94
CA GLU A 326 -5.12 -9.15 -7.25
C GLU A 326 -4.38 -8.23 -8.24
N PRO A 327 -4.65 -6.92 -8.34
CA PRO A 327 -3.88 -6.06 -9.24
C PRO A 327 -2.38 -6.00 -8.91
N LEU A 328 -2.00 -6.02 -7.62
CA LEU A 328 -0.58 -6.14 -7.25
C LEU A 328 -0.01 -7.52 -7.58
N ILE A 329 -0.76 -8.58 -7.33
CA ILE A 329 -0.34 -9.95 -7.66
C ILE A 329 -0.11 -10.07 -9.17
N GLN A 330 -0.97 -9.46 -9.99
CA GLN A 330 -0.78 -9.41 -11.44
C GLN A 330 0.47 -8.61 -11.83
N LEU A 331 0.72 -7.45 -11.20
CA LEU A 331 1.96 -6.69 -11.41
C LEU A 331 3.19 -7.55 -11.07
N ILE A 332 3.16 -8.32 -9.97
CA ILE A 332 4.28 -9.19 -9.59
C ILE A 332 4.53 -10.27 -10.66
N ARG A 333 3.49 -10.88 -11.22
CA ARG A 333 3.61 -11.81 -12.34
C ARG A 333 4.29 -11.16 -13.55
N GLU A 334 3.85 -9.96 -13.91
CA GLU A 334 4.34 -9.23 -15.07
C GLU A 334 5.80 -8.75 -14.91
N VAL A 335 6.17 -8.19 -13.74
CA VAL A 335 7.57 -7.80 -13.48
C VAL A 335 8.49 -9.01 -13.33
N SER A 336 7.97 -10.17 -12.94
CA SER A 336 8.77 -11.40 -12.93
C SER A 336 9.17 -11.85 -14.35
N GLU A 337 8.38 -11.52 -15.37
CA GLU A 337 8.74 -11.78 -16.77
C GLU A 337 9.80 -10.77 -17.27
N THR A 338 9.55 -9.47 -17.11
CA THR A 338 10.49 -8.43 -17.58
C THR A 338 11.80 -8.42 -16.77
N GLY A 339 11.73 -8.77 -15.50
CA GLY A 339 12.86 -8.85 -14.59
C GLY A 339 13.89 -9.93 -14.96
N ARG A 340 13.51 -10.93 -15.72
CA ARG A 340 14.45 -11.94 -16.24
C ARG A 340 15.48 -11.32 -17.17
N GLU A 341 15.04 -10.43 -18.04
CA GLU A 341 15.96 -9.71 -18.93
C GLU A 341 16.92 -8.83 -18.11
N SER A 342 16.41 -8.09 -17.12
CA SER A 342 17.24 -7.27 -16.23
C SER A 342 18.25 -8.10 -15.43
N ALA A 343 17.85 -9.26 -14.90
CA ALA A 343 18.76 -10.18 -14.19
C ALA A 343 19.88 -10.66 -15.11
N LYS A 344 19.55 -11.07 -16.34
CA LYS A 344 20.52 -11.58 -17.31
C LYS A 344 21.49 -10.51 -17.78
N ILE A 345 20.99 -9.34 -18.15
CA ILE A 345 21.79 -8.28 -18.76
C ILE A 345 22.65 -7.56 -17.71
N MET A 346 22.10 -7.25 -16.54
CA MET A 346 22.81 -6.48 -15.52
C MET A 346 23.76 -7.33 -14.68
N TYR A 347 23.35 -8.55 -14.34
CA TYR A 347 24.04 -9.41 -13.37
C TYR A 347 24.60 -10.70 -13.97
N GLY A 348 24.21 -11.05 -15.20
CA GLY A 348 24.54 -12.34 -15.82
C GLY A 348 23.84 -13.53 -15.16
N ALA A 349 22.87 -13.27 -14.31
CA ALA A 349 22.18 -14.26 -13.50
C ALA A 349 20.90 -14.77 -14.16
N ASP A 350 20.48 -15.96 -13.79
CA ASP A 350 19.16 -16.48 -14.03
C ASP A 350 18.16 -15.95 -13.00
N GLY A 351 16.87 -16.33 -13.16
CA GLY A 351 15.79 -15.81 -12.32
C GLY A 351 15.34 -14.42 -12.76
N TRP A 352 14.88 -13.60 -11.82
CA TRP A 352 14.42 -12.24 -12.11
C TRP A 352 14.76 -11.25 -10.98
N VAL A 353 14.93 -9.98 -11.35
CA VAL A 353 15.21 -8.88 -10.44
C VAL A 353 14.24 -7.73 -10.67
N LEU A 354 13.86 -7.06 -9.58
CA LEU A 354 13.22 -5.75 -9.60
C LEU A 354 13.99 -4.84 -8.64
N HIS A 355 14.36 -3.66 -9.14
CA HIS A 355 14.97 -2.62 -8.34
C HIS A 355 13.91 -1.77 -7.62
N HIS A 356 14.26 -0.57 -7.17
CA HIS A 356 13.43 0.23 -6.26
C HIS A 356 12.11 0.75 -6.86
N ASN A 357 11.90 0.66 -8.17
CA ASN A 357 10.76 1.30 -8.84
C ASN A 357 10.32 0.56 -10.11
N THR A 358 9.03 0.61 -10.41
CA THR A 358 8.47 0.16 -11.69
C THR A 358 7.31 1.07 -12.11
N ASP A 359 6.82 0.90 -13.33
CA ASP A 359 5.74 1.68 -13.92
C ASP A 359 4.68 0.79 -14.61
N ILE A 360 3.76 1.38 -15.36
CA ILE A 360 2.75 0.62 -16.11
C ILE A 360 3.37 -0.28 -17.19
N TRP A 361 4.61 0.00 -17.63
CA TRP A 361 5.36 -0.75 -18.65
C TRP A 361 6.23 -1.85 -18.04
N ARG A 362 6.21 -2.01 -16.73
CA ARG A 362 6.95 -3.05 -15.99
C ARG A 362 8.48 -2.93 -16.14
N VAL A 363 8.96 -1.70 -16.03
CA VAL A 363 10.41 -1.45 -15.90
C VAL A 363 10.94 -2.16 -14.64
N THR A 364 12.09 -2.86 -14.75
CA THR A 364 12.69 -3.63 -13.64
C THR A 364 14.16 -3.33 -13.41
N GLY A 365 14.83 -2.66 -14.34
CA GLY A 365 16.21 -2.24 -14.21
C GLY A 365 16.41 -1.15 -13.15
N ALA A 366 17.66 -0.85 -12.84
CA ALA A 366 18.03 0.23 -11.93
C ALA A 366 17.83 1.59 -12.62
N ILE A 367 16.83 2.34 -12.20
CA ILE A 367 16.48 3.68 -12.69
C ILE A 367 16.80 4.75 -11.65
N ASP A 368 16.66 6.03 -12.01
CA ASP A 368 17.04 7.19 -11.21
C ASP A 368 18.56 7.24 -10.93
N LYS A 369 18.99 7.47 -9.70
CA LYS A 369 20.40 7.53 -9.31
C LYS A 369 20.75 6.40 -8.34
N ALA A 370 22.01 5.99 -8.29
CA ALA A 370 22.47 4.91 -7.43
C ALA A 370 22.08 5.06 -5.93
N PRO A 371 22.05 6.27 -5.33
CA PRO A 371 21.64 6.43 -3.95
C PRO A 371 20.26 5.84 -3.59
N SER A 372 19.31 5.84 -4.51
CA SER A 372 17.99 5.24 -4.32
C SER A 372 17.77 4.02 -5.21
N GLY A 373 18.26 4.08 -6.44
CA GLY A 373 17.92 3.12 -7.49
C GLY A 373 18.73 1.82 -7.49
N LEU A 374 19.92 1.81 -6.91
CA LEU A 374 20.77 0.60 -6.87
C LEU A 374 20.42 -0.29 -5.67
N TRP A 375 19.21 -0.82 -5.70
CA TRP A 375 18.66 -1.68 -4.66
C TRP A 375 17.90 -2.86 -5.31
N PRO A 376 18.50 -4.07 -5.37
CA PRO A 376 17.97 -5.18 -6.17
C PRO A 376 16.94 -6.05 -5.45
N THR A 377 16.56 -5.75 -4.22
CA THR A 377 15.70 -6.63 -3.40
C THR A 377 14.21 -6.31 -3.47
N GLY A 378 13.77 -5.43 -4.36
CA GLY A 378 12.35 -5.11 -4.56
C GLY A 378 11.51 -6.33 -4.95
N GLY A 379 12.04 -7.21 -5.82
CA GLY A 379 11.36 -8.46 -6.17
C GLY A 379 11.17 -9.41 -4.97
N ALA A 380 12.14 -9.47 -4.07
CA ALA A 380 12.02 -10.26 -2.84
C ALA A 380 10.91 -9.74 -1.93
N TRP A 381 10.80 -8.40 -1.77
CA TRP A 381 9.73 -7.80 -0.96
C TRP A 381 8.35 -8.02 -1.56
N LEU A 382 8.22 -7.86 -2.88
CA LEU A 382 6.95 -8.14 -3.55
C LEU A 382 6.53 -9.62 -3.44
N CYS A 383 7.46 -10.57 -3.49
CA CYS A 383 7.14 -11.99 -3.29
C CYS A 383 6.50 -12.27 -1.92
N ARG A 384 6.77 -11.44 -0.90
CA ARG A 384 6.08 -11.53 0.38
C ARG A 384 4.56 -11.40 0.24
N HIS A 385 4.06 -10.56 -0.66
CA HIS A 385 2.62 -10.41 -0.89
C HIS A 385 1.97 -11.70 -1.41
N LEU A 386 2.68 -12.49 -2.21
CA LEU A 386 2.23 -13.81 -2.63
C LEU A 386 2.12 -14.77 -1.44
N TRP A 387 3.12 -14.73 -0.56
CA TRP A 387 3.14 -15.55 0.65
C TRP A 387 2.05 -15.14 1.64
N GLU A 388 1.86 -13.84 1.90
CA GLU A 388 0.81 -13.34 2.77
C GLU A 388 -0.59 -13.73 2.27
N ARG A 389 -0.84 -13.61 0.96
CA ARG A 389 -2.09 -14.09 0.36
C ARG A 389 -2.36 -15.55 0.70
N TYR A 390 -1.34 -16.41 0.59
CA TYR A 390 -1.46 -17.81 0.97
C TYR A 390 -1.72 -17.99 2.47
N LEU A 391 -1.02 -17.26 3.34
CA LEU A 391 -1.21 -17.39 4.78
C LEU A 391 -2.63 -17.00 5.24
N TYR A 392 -3.25 -16.03 4.58
CA TYR A 392 -4.62 -15.60 4.90
C TYR A 392 -5.69 -16.49 4.27
N THR A 393 -5.44 -17.05 3.10
CA THR A 393 -6.45 -17.82 2.35
C THR A 393 -6.29 -19.33 2.48
N GLY A 394 -5.11 -19.83 2.80
CA GLY A 394 -4.81 -21.27 2.76
C GLY A 394 -4.90 -21.89 1.36
N ASP A 395 -4.99 -21.07 0.31
CA ASP A 395 -5.23 -21.50 -1.07
C ASP A 395 -3.98 -22.14 -1.67
N MET A 396 -4.00 -23.48 -1.75
CA MET A 396 -2.90 -24.28 -2.30
C MET A 396 -2.77 -24.17 -3.82
N GLU A 397 -3.85 -23.88 -4.56
CA GLU A 397 -3.79 -23.67 -6.01
C GLU A 397 -3.14 -22.32 -6.31
N PHE A 398 -3.50 -21.29 -5.55
CA PHE A 398 -2.81 -20.01 -5.62
C PHE A 398 -1.31 -20.17 -5.30
N LEU A 399 -0.96 -20.85 -4.19
CA LEU A 399 0.43 -21.08 -3.82
C LEU A 399 1.20 -21.83 -4.92
N ARG A 400 0.59 -22.84 -5.54
CA ARG A 400 1.17 -23.58 -6.67
C ARG A 400 1.45 -22.65 -7.86
N SER A 401 0.54 -21.73 -8.16
CA SER A 401 0.70 -20.76 -9.24
C SER A 401 1.75 -19.68 -8.95
N ALA A 402 1.91 -19.30 -7.68
CA ALA A 402 2.87 -18.30 -7.23
C ALA A 402 4.30 -18.84 -7.04
N TYR A 403 4.43 -20.13 -6.78
CA TYR A 403 5.72 -20.76 -6.48
C TYR A 403 6.80 -20.53 -7.53
N PRO A 404 6.55 -20.68 -8.85
CA PRO A 404 7.57 -20.42 -9.87
C PRO A 404 8.11 -18.98 -9.81
N ILE A 405 7.28 -18.00 -9.47
CA ILE A 405 7.68 -16.60 -9.35
C ILE A 405 8.64 -16.43 -8.17
N MET A 406 8.27 -16.95 -7.01
CA MET A 406 9.12 -16.92 -5.81
C MET A 406 10.43 -17.68 -6.02
N LYS A 407 10.36 -18.87 -6.61
CA LYS A 407 11.52 -19.72 -6.91
C LYS A 407 12.54 -18.98 -7.78
N GLU A 408 12.10 -18.39 -8.87
CA GLU A 408 12.99 -17.66 -9.78
C GLU A 408 13.57 -16.38 -9.13
N ALA A 409 12.82 -15.67 -8.28
CA ALA A 409 13.40 -14.60 -7.46
C ALA A 409 14.48 -15.11 -6.51
N GLY A 410 14.21 -16.25 -5.84
CA GLY A 410 15.19 -16.88 -4.93
C GLY A 410 16.45 -17.37 -5.65
N LYS A 411 16.30 -17.88 -6.88
CA LYS A 411 17.41 -18.30 -7.73
C LYS A 411 18.31 -17.13 -8.09
N PHE A 412 17.75 -15.98 -8.43
CA PHE A 412 18.52 -14.77 -8.69
C PHE A 412 19.46 -14.44 -7.52
N PHE A 413 18.96 -14.42 -6.29
CA PHE A 413 19.80 -14.13 -5.12
C PHE A 413 20.81 -15.23 -4.83
N ASP A 414 20.49 -16.51 -5.05
CA ASP A 414 21.42 -17.61 -4.91
C ASP A 414 22.66 -17.45 -5.82
N GLU A 415 22.47 -16.84 -7.01
CA GLU A 415 23.53 -16.61 -7.97
C GLU A 415 24.33 -15.32 -7.74
N ILE A 416 23.67 -14.22 -7.28
CA ILE A 416 24.33 -12.90 -7.22
C ILE A 416 24.95 -12.58 -5.86
N MET A 417 24.52 -13.22 -4.77
CA MET A 417 25.11 -12.99 -3.46
C MET A 417 26.56 -13.49 -3.40
N VAL A 418 27.38 -12.75 -2.71
CA VAL A 418 28.82 -12.98 -2.60
C VAL A 418 29.28 -13.04 -1.17
N LYS A 419 30.41 -13.73 -0.93
CA LYS A 419 31.08 -13.72 0.38
C LYS A 419 31.80 -12.39 0.58
N GLU A 420 31.45 -11.70 1.66
CA GLU A 420 32.17 -10.48 2.04
C GLU A 420 33.51 -10.81 2.76
N PRO A 421 34.51 -9.92 2.65
CA PRO A 421 35.88 -10.28 3.03
C PRO A 421 36.17 -10.31 4.54
N LEU A 422 35.32 -9.72 5.39
CA LEU A 422 35.60 -9.59 6.84
C LEU A 422 35.15 -10.81 7.66
N HIS A 423 33.92 -11.26 7.43
CA HIS A 423 33.28 -12.35 8.19
C HIS A 423 33.01 -13.58 7.34
N ASN A 424 33.21 -13.46 6.02
CA ASN A 424 32.86 -14.48 5.05
C ASN A 424 31.35 -14.79 5.01
N TRP A 425 30.52 -13.80 5.34
CA TRP A 425 29.08 -13.92 5.22
C TRP A 425 28.62 -13.73 3.78
N LEU A 426 27.52 -14.37 3.45
CA LEU A 426 26.86 -14.24 2.17
C LEU A 426 25.97 -12.98 2.18
N VAL A 427 26.27 -12.04 1.29
CA VAL A 427 25.61 -10.71 1.25
C VAL A 427 25.30 -10.24 -0.17
N VAL A 428 24.33 -9.34 -0.29
CA VAL A 428 24.12 -8.56 -1.52
C VAL A 428 25.12 -7.43 -1.59
N CYS A 429 25.81 -7.28 -2.72
CA CYS A 429 26.75 -6.19 -3.01
C CYS A 429 26.90 -5.98 -4.51
N PRO A 430 26.70 -4.75 -5.02
CA PRO A 430 26.29 -3.54 -4.30
C PRO A 430 24.79 -3.52 -3.97
N SER A 431 24.44 -2.77 -2.94
CA SER A 431 23.06 -2.44 -2.55
C SER A 431 23.04 -1.13 -1.75
N ASN A 432 21.92 -0.80 -1.13
CA ASN A 432 21.80 0.26 -0.13
C ASN A 432 20.72 -0.10 0.92
N SER A 433 20.75 0.55 2.07
CA SER A 433 19.58 0.57 2.94
C SER A 433 18.70 1.75 2.53
N PRO A 434 17.56 1.51 1.90
CA PRO A 434 16.73 2.62 1.40
C PRO A 434 16.34 3.60 2.51
N GLU A 435 16.52 4.88 2.36
CA GLU A 435 17.39 5.58 1.39
C GLU A 435 18.46 6.36 2.16
N ASN A 436 19.06 5.68 3.17
CA ASN A 436 19.87 6.32 4.20
C ASN A 436 21.37 6.30 3.86
N THR A 437 22.05 7.39 4.20
CA THR A 437 23.50 7.50 4.10
C THR A 437 24.16 6.94 5.36
N HIS A 438 25.35 6.37 5.24
CA HIS A 438 26.03 5.71 6.35
C HIS A 438 27.33 6.40 6.77
N ALA A 439 27.72 6.24 8.04
CA ALA A 439 28.92 6.85 8.62
C ALA A 439 30.20 6.37 7.94
N GLY A 440 30.24 5.15 7.41
CA GLY A 440 31.40 4.65 6.64
C GLY A 440 31.77 5.48 5.43
N SER A 441 30.83 6.30 4.90
CA SER A 441 31.05 7.26 3.83
C SER A 441 31.10 8.71 4.34
N ASN A 442 31.19 8.96 5.62
CA ASN A 442 30.99 10.28 6.24
C ASN A 442 29.63 10.90 5.88
N GLY A 443 28.58 10.10 5.77
CA GLY A 443 27.21 10.54 5.44
C GLY A 443 27.03 10.99 3.98
N LYS A 444 27.90 10.56 3.04
CA LYS A 444 27.88 11.01 1.64
C LYS A 444 27.39 9.95 0.64
N ALA A 445 27.33 8.69 1.04
CA ALA A 445 26.86 7.61 0.19
C ALA A 445 25.86 6.71 0.91
N THR A 446 24.94 6.15 0.14
CA THR A 446 24.00 5.10 0.57
C THR A 446 24.50 3.71 0.17
N THR A 447 25.32 3.63 -0.90
CA THR A 447 25.82 2.37 -1.46
C THR A 447 26.66 1.61 -0.44
N ALA A 448 26.28 0.35 -0.18
CA ALA A 448 26.89 -0.51 0.84
C ALA A 448 26.81 -1.99 0.44
N ALA A 449 27.20 -2.87 1.33
CA ALA A 449 27.04 -4.31 1.23
C ALA A 449 26.38 -4.86 2.50
N GLY A 450 25.57 -5.91 2.36
CA GLY A 450 25.03 -6.66 3.49
C GLY A 450 24.09 -5.84 4.37
N CYS A 451 23.29 -4.94 3.78
CA CYS A 451 22.29 -4.18 4.51
C CYS A 451 21.28 -5.10 5.20
N THR A 452 20.90 -4.76 6.42
CA THR A 452 20.00 -5.58 7.25
C THR A 452 18.68 -5.88 6.55
N LEU A 453 18.09 -4.89 5.85
CA LEU A 453 16.86 -5.11 5.07
C LEU A 453 17.04 -6.20 4.01
N ASP A 454 18.13 -6.17 3.23
CA ASP A 454 18.36 -7.17 2.18
C ASP A 454 18.46 -8.58 2.78
N ASN A 455 19.19 -8.72 3.88
CA ASN A 455 19.33 -10.01 4.57
C ASN A 455 17.98 -10.51 5.10
N GLN A 456 17.17 -9.63 5.68
CA GLN A 456 15.83 -9.96 6.19
C GLN A 456 14.88 -10.39 5.06
N LEU A 457 14.88 -9.68 3.93
CA LEU A 457 14.03 -9.98 2.77
C LEU A 457 14.39 -11.32 2.12
N ILE A 458 15.69 -11.57 1.92
CA ILE A 458 16.16 -12.83 1.29
C ILE A 458 15.95 -14.01 2.25
N PHE A 459 16.15 -13.81 3.55
CA PHE A 459 15.83 -14.81 4.55
C PHE A 459 14.35 -15.24 4.47
N ASP A 460 13.45 -14.30 4.41
CA ASP A 460 12.01 -14.58 4.28
C ASP A 460 11.72 -15.30 2.96
N LEU A 461 12.19 -14.77 1.83
CA LEU A 461 11.97 -15.35 0.50
C LEU A 461 12.45 -16.81 0.43
N TRP A 462 13.66 -17.10 0.88
CA TRP A 462 14.20 -18.45 0.82
C TRP A 462 13.45 -19.42 1.74
N ASN A 463 13.06 -18.99 2.95
CA ASN A 463 12.21 -19.82 3.82
C ASN A 463 10.83 -20.07 3.23
N GLN A 464 10.22 -19.09 2.55
CA GLN A 464 8.96 -19.26 1.84
C GLN A 464 9.09 -20.27 0.69
N ILE A 465 10.18 -20.22 -0.08
CA ILE A 465 10.47 -21.18 -1.15
C ILE A 465 10.66 -22.58 -0.57
N ILE A 466 11.48 -22.75 0.46
CA ILE A 466 11.73 -24.03 1.13
C ILE A 466 10.42 -24.63 1.63
N THR A 467 9.62 -23.84 2.32
CA THR A 467 8.33 -24.27 2.87
C THR A 467 7.37 -24.68 1.77
N THR A 468 7.29 -23.88 0.70
CA THR A 468 6.41 -24.17 -0.43
C THR A 468 6.85 -25.40 -1.21
N ALA A 469 8.15 -25.55 -1.46
CA ALA A 469 8.70 -26.74 -2.12
C ALA A 469 8.33 -28.04 -1.37
N ARG A 470 8.43 -28.01 -0.03
CA ARG A 470 8.03 -29.13 0.84
C ARG A 470 6.52 -29.39 0.80
N LEU A 471 5.70 -28.34 0.86
CA LEU A 471 4.23 -28.46 0.77
C LEU A 471 3.78 -29.04 -0.57
N LEU A 472 4.45 -28.66 -1.65
CA LEU A 472 4.12 -29.12 -3.01
C LEU A 472 4.82 -30.44 -3.39
N GLY A 473 5.80 -30.91 -2.61
CA GLY A 473 6.58 -32.11 -2.89
C GLY A 473 7.48 -31.96 -4.13
N THR A 474 8.05 -30.78 -4.37
CA THR A 474 8.89 -30.46 -5.54
C THR A 474 10.21 -29.79 -5.12
N ASP A 475 11.19 -29.77 -6.05
CA ASP A 475 12.44 -28.99 -5.92
C ASP A 475 13.24 -29.25 -4.63
N ALA A 476 13.27 -30.49 -4.14
CA ALA A 476 13.92 -30.86 -2.88
C ALA A 476 15.42 -30.49 -2.83
N GLU A 477 16.15 -30.66 -3.94
CA GLU A 477 17.57 -30.30 -4.05
C GLU A 477 17.75 -28.79 -3.91
N PHE A 478 16.93 -27.98 -4.57
CA PHE A 478 16.99 -26.52 -4.47
C PHE A 478 16.64 -26.05 -3.05
N ALA A 479 15.61 -26.63 -2.44
CA ALA A 479 15.27 -26.33 -1.05
C ALA A 479 16.43 -26.65 -0.09
N THR A 480 17.08 -27.80 -0.24
CA THR A 480 18.25 -28.17 0.56
C THR A 480 19.42 -27.21 0.35
N ARG A 481 19.68 -26.80 -0.90
CA ARG A 481 20.70 -25.79 -1.21
C ARG A 481 20.41 -24.48 -0.51
N LEU A 482 19.17 -23.97 -0.56
CA LEU A 482 18.81 -22.73 0.11
C LEU A 482 18.95 -22.83 1.64
N GLU A 483 18.66 -23.98 2.24
CA GLU A 483 18.91 -24.22 3.68
C GLU A 483 20.39 -24.10 4.08
N GLN A 484 21.28 -24.53 3.20
CA GLN A 484 22.72 -24.32 3.45
C GLN A 484 23.10 -22.86 3.29
N ARG A 485 22.59 -22.18 2.25
CA ARG A 485 22.85 -20.75 2.00
C ARG A 485 22.34 -19.86 3.14
N LEU A 486 21.18 -20.17 3.73
CA LEU A 486 20.64 -19.46 4.90
C LEU A 486 21.61 -19.44 6.08
N LYS A 487 22.36 -20.54 6.30
CA LYS A 487 23.35 -20.62 7.38
C LYS A 487 24.59 -19.76 7.14
N GLU A 488 24.84 -19.36 5.91
CA GLU A 488 25.97 -18.57 5.49
C GLU A 488 25.66 -17.07 5.45
N MET A 489 24.39 -16.68 5.60
CA MET A 489 23.98 -15.27 5.58
C MET A 489 24.48 -14.52 6.83
N ALA A 490 24.60 -13.20 6.70
CA ALA A 490 24.86 -12.34 7.84
C ALA A 490 23.69 -12.41 8.84
N PRO A 491 23.95 -12.71 10.13
CA PRO A 491 22.92 -12.61 11.15
C PRO A 491 22.56 -11.15 11.42
N MET A 492 21.39 -10.90 12.02
CA MET A 492 21.08 -9.57 12.55
C MET A 492 22.06 -9.19 13.65
N GLN A 493 22.41 -7.92 13.74
CA GLN A 493 23.42 -7.42 14.66
C GLN A 493 22.84 -6.33 15.56
N ILE A 494 23.26 -6.33 16.81
CA ILE A 494 22.94 -5.30 17.80
C ILE A 494 24.18 -4.47 18.03
N GLY A 495 24.11 -3.17 17.70
CA GLY A 495 25.24 -2.26 17.78
C GLY A 495 25.51 -1.73 19.19
N ARG A 496 26.55 -0.94 19.32
CA ARG A 496 27.07 -0.41 20.60
C ARG A 496 26.05 0.40 21.43
N TRP A 497 25.06 1.00 20.77
CA TRP A 497 24.00 1.76 21.42
C TRP A 497 22.82 0.90 21.88
N GLY A 498 22.89 -0.43 21.66
CA GLY A 498 21.78 -1.36 21.89
C GLY A 498 20.72 -1.33 20.79
N GLN A 499 20.98 -0.67 19.69
CA GLN A 499 20.10 -0.59 18.52
C GLN A 499 20.27 -1.81 17.59
N LEU A 500 19.24 -2.14 16.82
CA LEU A 500 19.37 -3.03 15.67
C LEU A 500 20.17 -2.31 14.58
N GLN A 501 21.29 -2.89 14.14
CA GLN A 501 22.11 -2.28 13.10
C GLN A 501 21.38 -2.24 11.77
N GLU A 502 21.44 -1.09 11.09
CA GLU A 502 20.93 -0.90 9.73
C GLU A 502 21.89 -1.46 8.67
N TRP A 503 23.18 -1.45 8.96
CA TRP A 503 24.24 -1.94 8.09
C TRP A 503 25.04 -3.05 8.76
N MET A 504 25.77 -3.80 7.95
CA MET A 504 26.68 -4.84 8.42
C MET A 504 27.71 -4.32 9.45
N MET A 505 28.15 -3.08 9.27
CA MET A 505 29.03 -2.38 10.20
C MET A 505 28.21 -1.50 11.14
N ASP A 506 28.70 -1.31 12.38
CA ASP A 506 28.03 -0.48 13.40
C ASP A 506 28.17 1.03 13.08
N TRP A 507 27.46 1.47 12.06
CA TRP A 507 27.48 2.84 11.53
C TRP A 507 26.30 3.69 11.97
N ASP A 508 25.37 3.10 12.70
CA ASP A 508 24.16 3.80 13.16
C ASP A 508 24.51 4.98 14.06
N ASN A 509 23.72 6.06 13.91
CA ASN A 509 23.85 7.26 14.70
C ASN A 509 22.55 7.51 15.49
N PRO A 510 22.62 7.59 16.85
CA PRO A 510 21.44 7.87 17.69
C PRO A 510 20.70 9.19 17.37
N GLN A 511 21.34 10.12 16.68
CA GLN A 511 20.75 11.39 16.25
C GLN A 511 20.19 11.34 14.83
N ASP A 512 20.31 10.20 14.15
CA ASP A 512 19.77 10.04 12.81
C ASP A 512 18.24 9.93 12.84
N VAL A 513 17.56 10.92 12.30
CA VAL A 513 16.08 10.99 12.19
C VAL A 513 15.59 10.72 10.77
N HIS A 514 16.35 9.93 10.00
CA HIS A 514 15.96 9.58 8.63
C HIS A 514 14.57 8.92 8.59
N ARG A 515 13.77 9.27 7.57
CA ARG A 515 12.37 8.82 7.44
C ARG A 515 12.23 7.32 7.20
N HIS A 516 13.18 6.68 6.50
CA HIS A 516 13.20 5.24 6.33
C HIS A 516 13.70 4.52 7.59
N VAL A 517 13.07 3.42 7.90
CA VAL A 517 13.43 2.52 9.00
C VAL A 517 13.57 1.09 8.47
N SER A 518 14.26 0.96 7.35
CA SER A 518 14.33 -0.24 6.51
C SER A 518 14.76 -1.49 7.26
N HIS A 519 15.72 -1.39 8.18
CA HIS A 519 16.20 -2.48 9.01
C HIS A 519 15.15 -3.02 10.02
N LEU A 520 14.04 -2.30 10.22
CA LEU A 520 12.93 -2.75 11.06
C LEU A 520 11.89 -3.61 10.30
N TYR A 521 12.14 -3.94 9.04
CA TYR A 521 11.30 -4.88 8.28
C TYR A 521 11.09 -6.19 9.04
N GLY A 522 12.10 -6.73 9.69
CA GLY A 522 12.02 -7.97 10.47
C GLY A 522 11.03 -7.91 11.65
N LEU A 523 10.69 -6.70 12.13
CA LEU A 523 9.63 -6.47 13.12
C LEU A 523 8.27 -6.33 12.43
N PHE A 524 8.17 -5.47 11.40
CA PHE A 524 6.98 -5.29 10.56
C PHE A 524 7.36 -4.82 9.14
N PRO A 525 6.83 -5.44 8.08
CA PRO A 525 5.80 -6.50 8.03
C PRO A 525 6.32 -7.92 8.30
N GLY A 526 7.63 -8.11 8.43
CA GLY A 526 8.24 -9.37 8.81
C GLY A 526 7.77 -9.92 10.16
N ASN A 527 8.29 -11.08 10.52
CA ASN A 527 8.01 -11.75 11.80
C ASN A 527 9.27 -12.37 12.42
N GLN A 528 10.43 -11.90 12.02
CA GLN A 528 11.72 -12.38 12.51
C GLN A 528 12.01 -11.87 13.92
N ILE A 529 11.50 -10.68 14.25
CA ILE A 529 11.67 -10.04 15.56
C ILE A 529 10.37 -10.22 16.37
N SER A 530 10.51 -10.85 17.55
CA SER A 530 9.39 -11.19 18.42
C SER A 530 9.78 -11.00 19.88
N PRO A 531 8.87 -10.49 20.73
CA PRO A 531 9.14 -10.38 22.16
C PRO A 531 9.25 -11.74 22.86
N TYR A 532 8.73 -12.81 22.22
CA TYR A 532 8.70 -14.17 22.77
C TYR A 532 9.85 -15.04 22.30
N ARG A 533 10.33 -14.84 21.07
CA ARG A 533 11.33 -15.71 20.41
C ARG A 533 12.70 -15.07 20.32
N THR A 534 12.76 -13.74 20.17
CA THR A 534 13.99 -12.97 19.94
C THR A 534 13.99 -11.68 20.78
N PRO A 535 13.89 -11.78 22.12
CA PRO A 535 13.70 -10.61 22.99
C PRO A 535 14.83 -9.57 22.89
N GLU A 536 16.07 -10.00 22.64
CA GLU A 536 17.20 -9.08 22.44
C GLU A 536 17.02 -8.21 21.19
N LEU A 537 16.60 -8.80 20.07
CA LEU A 537 16.30 -8.08 18.84
C LEU A 537 15.06 -7.19 18.99
N PHE A 538 14.09 -7.62 19.80
CA PHE A 538 12.90 -6.83 20.09
C PHE A 538 13.25 -5.52 20.84
N ASP A 539 14.11 -5.59 21.86
CA ASP A 539 14.59 -4.41 22.57
C ASP A 539 15.47 -3.53 21.66
N ALA A 540 16.32 -4.15 20.85
CA ALA A 540 17.16 -3.43 19.90
C ALA A 540 16.35 -2.70 18.82
N ALA A 541 15.28 -3.31 18.31
CA ALA A 541 14.36 -2.66 17.37
C ALA A 541 13.63 -1.46 18.01
N ARG A 542 13.23 -1.60 19.28
CA ARG A 542 12.67 -0.47 20.05
C ARG A 542 13.68 0.68 20.17
N THR A 543 14.93 0.37 20.49
CA THR A 543 16.01 1.36 20.58
C THR A 543 16.22 2.09 19.24
N SER A 544 16.28 1.35 18.13
CA SER A 544 16.38 1.95 16.78
C SER A 544 15.21 2.91 16.51
N LEU A 545 14.00 2.50 16.85
CA LEU A 545 12.81 3.32 16.59
C LEU A 545 12.77 4.60 17.44
N ILE A 546 13.25 4.52 18.70
CA ILE A 546 13.42 5.67 19.58
C ILE A 546 14.44 6.67 18.99
N HIS A 547 15.58 6.19 18.50
CA HIS A 547 16.58 7.04 17.86
C HIS A 547 16.05 7.76 16.62
N ARG A 548 15.25 7.08 15.79
CA ARG A 548 14.63 7.67 14.58
C ARG A 548 13.55 8.70 14.90
N GLY A 549 13.00 8.68 16.11
CA GLY A 549 11.97 9.61 16.57
C GLY A 549 10.63 9.42 15.86
N ASP A 550 9.62 10.20 16.26
CA ASP A 550 8.25 10.07 15.79
C ASP A 550 7.93 10.93 14.57
N PRO A 551 8.14 12.27 14.60
CA PRO A 551 7.77 13.13 13.49
C PRO A 551 8.51 12.76 12.21
N SER A 552 7.76 12.56 11.11
CA SER A 552 8.33 12.18 9.83
C SER A 552 7.36 12.49 8.68
N THR A 553 7.65 12.00 7.47
CA THR A 553 6.70 12.01 6.37
C THR A 553 5.52 11.08 6.66
N GLY A 554 4.38 11.28 6.01
CA GLY A 554 3.15 10.57 6.34
C GLY A 554 3.29 9.05 6.27
N TRP A 555 3.84 8.50 5.18
CA TRP A 555 4.04 7.04 5.08
C TRP A 555 4.99 6.49 6.17
N SER A 556 6.01 7.26 6.53
CA SER A 556 6.94 6.85 7.60
C SER A 556 6.22 6.77 8.95
N MET A 557 5.33 7.73 9.24
CA MET A 557 4.50 7.67 10.45
C MET A 557 3.53 6.50 10.40
N GLY A 558 2.90 6.23 9.26
CA GLY A 558 2.05 5.04 9.05
C GLY A 558 2.80 3.73 9.33
N TRP A 559 4.04 3.60 8.86
CA TRP A 559 4.89 2.46 9.20
C TRP A 559 5.22 2.38 10.70
N LYS A 560 5.53 3.51 11.31
CA LYS A 560 5.85 3.59 12.75
C LYS A 560 4.64 3.24 13.62
N VAL A 561 3.39 3.50 13.20
CA VAL A 561 2.18 2.99 13.89
C VAL A 561 2.21 1.47 13.95
N CYS A 562 2.48 0.80 12.80
CA CYS A 562 2.62 -0.66 12.74
C CYS A 562 3.75 -1.18 13.64
N LEU A 563 4.91 -0.51 13.62
CA LEU A 563 6.08 -0.90 14.39
C LEU A 563 5.84 -0.77 15.90
N TRP A 564 5.28 0.34 16.38
CA TRP A 564 4.95 0.50 17.79
C TRP A 564 3.86 -0.46 18.26
N ALA A 565 2.89 -0.78 17.37
CA ALA A 565 1.90 -1.83 17.65
C ALA A 565 2.59 -3.21 17.83
N ARG A 566 3.57 -3.54 16.96
CA ARG A 566 4.37 -4.78 17.09
C ARG A 566 5.28 -4.78 18.32
N LEU A 567 5.71 -3.62 18.78
CA LEU A 567 6.40 -3.43 20.05
C LEU A 567 5.46 -3.49 21.27
N LEU A 568 4.18 -3.78 21.07
CA LEU A 568 3.13 -3.89 22.08
C LEU A 568 2.89 -2.58 22.87
N ASP A 569 3.22 -1.44 22.26
CA ASP A 569 3.08 -0.12 22.86
C ASP A 569 1.94 0.66 22.15
N GLY A 570 0.72 0.44 22.62
CA GLY A 570 -0.48 1.03 22.02
C GLY A 570 -0.58 2.54 22.23
N ASP A 571 -0.10 3.05 23.36
CA ASP A 571 -0.14 4.49 23.63
C ASP A 571 0.85 5.25 22.72
N HIS A 572 2.00 4.67 22.44
CA HIS A 572 2.94 5.25 21.48
C HIS A 572 2.42 5.15 20.03
N ALA A 573 1.82 4.02 19.65
CA ALA A 573 1.15 3.90 18.35
C ALA A 573 0.04 4.94 18.19
N TYR A 574 -0.77 5.19 19.24
CA TYR A 574 -1.80 6.23 19.23
C TYR A 574 -1.22 7.64 19.13
N LYS A 575 -0.06 7.89 19.74
CA LYS A 575 0.68 9.15 19.57
C LYS A 575 1.05 9.37 18.10
N LEU A 576 1.53 8.35 17.41
CA LEU A 576 1.83 8.43 15.97
C LEU A 576 0.57 8.70 15.13
N ILE A 577 -0.59 8.11 15.48
CA ILE A 577 -1.87 8.46 14.86
C ILE A 577 -2.19 9.95 15.09
N THR A 578 -1.91 10.47 16.29
CA THR A 578 -2.09 11.90 16.60
C THR A 578 -1.18 12.78 15.74
N ASP A 579 0.07 12.38 15.54
CA ASP A 579 1.02 13.10 14.69
C ASP A 579 0.60 13.01 13.20
N GLN A 580 0.10 11.86 12.76
CA GLN A 580 -0.46 11.64 11.41
C GLN A 580 -1.68 12.53 11.15
N LEU A 581 -2.60 12.64 12.11
CA LEU A 581 -3.80 13.47 12.02
C LEU A 581 -3.49 14.95 12.35
N THR A 582 -2.31 15.45 11.96
CA THR A 582 -1.93 16.86 12.05
C THR A 582 -2.19 17.54 10.70
N LEU A 583 -2.98 18.64 10.71
CA LEU A 583 -3.39 19.30 9.48
C LEU A 583 -2.21 19.94 8.74
N VAL A 584 -2.07 19.59 7.46
CA VAL A 584 -1.11 20.18 6.52
C VAL A 584 -1.86 21.06 5.53
N ARG A 585 -1.53 22.35 5.49
CA ARG A 585 -2.08 23.32 4.52
C ARG A 585 -1.02 23.87 3.56
N ASN A 586 0.24 23.66 3.85
CA ASN A 586 1.34 24.05 2.98
C ASN A 586 2.42 22.96 2.96
N GLU A 587 3.14 22.86 1.86
CA GLU A 587 4.12 21.79 1.62
C GLU A 587 5.45 21.97 2.40
N LYS A 588 5.57 22.98 3.25
CA LYS A 588 6.75 23.20 4.10
C LYS A 588 6.71 22.38 5.40
N LYS A 589 5.55 21.86 5.80
CA LYS A 589 5.42 20.96 6.95
C LYS A 589 5.87 19.54 6.58
N LYS A 590 6.52 18.86 7.49
CA LYS A 590 6.90 17.45 7.36
C LYS A 590 5.74 16.58 7.83
N GLY A 591 5.10 15.83 6.91
CA GLY A 591 4.09 14.83 7.21
C GLY A 591 2.79 15.35 7.85
N GLY A 592 1.79 14.50 7.85
CA GLY A 592 0.48 14.77 8.42
C GLY A 592 -0.66 14.39 7.48
N THR A 593 -1.76 15.14 7.54
CA THR A 593 -2.99 14.88 6.78
C THR A 593 -3.49 16.16 6.12
N TYR A 594 -3.86 16.09 4.84
CA TYR A 594 -4.50 17.19 4.12
C TYR A 594 -5.97 17.36 4.56
N PRO A 595 -6.61 18.52 4.23
CA PRO A 595 -8.01 18.79 4.63
C PRO A 595 -9.03 17.73 4.20
N ASN A 596 -8.74 16.94 3.17
CA ASN A 596 -9.57 15.89 2.61
C ASN A 596 -9.23 14.48 3.11
N LEU A 597 -8.45 14.35 4.18
CA LEU A 597 -7.91 13.12 4.76
C LEU A 597 -6.82 12.41 3.93
N PHE A 598 -6.40 12.94 2.80
CA PHE A 598 -5.23 12.40 2.11
C PHE A 598 -3.97 12.54 2.96
N ASP A 599 -3.14 11.51 2.93
CA ASP A 599 -1.84 11.54 3.58
C ASP A 599 -0.91 12.59 2.97
N ALA A 600 -0.16 13.25 3.82
CA ALA A 600 0.83 14.24 3.40
C ALA A 600 2.25 13.76 3.66
N HIS A 601 2.95 13.50 2.57
CA HIS A 601 4.42 13.36 2.63
C HIS A 601 5.10 14.70 3.04
N PRO A 602 4.83 15.97 2.54
CA PRO A 602 4.23 16.45 1.30
C PRO A 602 5.10 16.23 0.05
N PRO A 603 4.53 16.11 -1.18
CA PRO A 603 3.12 16.18 -1.53
C PRO A 603 2.33 14.93 -1.12
N PHE A 604 1.06 14.80 -1.59
CA PHE A 604 0.22 13.63 -1.34
C PHE A 604 0.91 12.34 -1.80
N GLN A 605 0.92 11.36 -0.90
CA GLN A 605 1.24 9.97 -1.15
C GLN A 605 0.22 9.10 -0.41
N ILE A 606 -0.36 8.11 -1.08
CA ILE A 606 -1.48 7.32 -0.53
C ILE A 606 -1.05 6.28 0.50
N ASP A 607 0.20 5.90 0.46
CA ASP A 607 0.79 4.85 1.30
C ASP A 607 0.66 5.11 2.81
N GLY A 608 0.76 6.36 3.26
CA GLY A 608 0.52 6.70 4.66
C GLY A 608 -0.92 6.46 5.12
N ASN A 609 -1.92 6.66 4.24
CA ASN A 609 -3.31 6.28 4.53
C ASN A 609 -3.42 4.77 4.76
N PHE A 610 -2.84 3.95 3.88
CA PHE A 610 -2.89 2.50 3.97
C PHE A 610 -2.06 1.95 5.14
N GLY A 611 -0.87 2.50 5.36
CA GLY A 611 -0.01 2.12 6.49
C GLY A 611 -0.68 2.38 7.83
N CYS A 612 -1.32 3.52 8.01
CA CYS A 612 -2.06 3.83 9.22
C CYS A 612 -3.28 2.91 9.41
N THR A 613 -4.00 2.59 8.33
CA THR A 613 -5.13 1.63 8.37
C THR A 613 -4.67 0.25 8.82
N ALA A 614 -3.57 -0.27 8.28
CA ALA A 614 -2.98 -1.53 8.72
C ALA A 614 -2.48 -1.45 10.17
N GLY A 615 -1.86 -0.33 10.55
CA GLY A 615 -1.37 -0.09 11.91
C GLY A 615 -2.47 -0.10 12.98
N ILE A 616 -3.62 0.48 12.68
CA ILE A 616 -4.80 0.41 13.57
C ILE A 616 -5.22 -1.05 13.79
N VAL A 617 -5.22 -1.88 12.74
CA VAL A 617 -5.51 -3.31 12.92
C VAL A 617 -4.43 -4.00 13.77
N GLU A 618 -3.15 -3.71 13.54
CA GLU A 618 -2.05 -4.26 14.35
C GLU A 618 -2.15 -3.90 15.85
N MET A 619 -2.75 -2.75 16.17
CA MET A 619 -3.04 -2.38 17.57
C MET A 619 -4.14 -3.27 18.19
N LEU A 620 -5.09 -3.74 17.38
CA LEU A 620 -6.27 -4.49 17.82
C LEU A 620 -6.09 -6.00 17.70
N MET A 621 -5.37 -6.46 16.68
CA MET A 621 -5.15 -7.89 16.40
C MET A 621 -3.84 -8.11 15.66
N GLN A 622 -3.06 -9.09 16.11
CA GLN A 622 -1.85 -9.55 15.42
C GLN A 622 -1.91 -11.07 15.23
N SER A 623 -1.47 -11.57 14.08
CA SER A 623 -1.48 -13.01 13.78
C SER A 623 -0.17 -13.53 13.18
N HIS A 624 0.94 -12.84 13.41
CA HIS A 624 2.24 -13.12 12.79
C HIS A 624 3.18 -14.01 13.63
N ASP A 625 2.90 -14.19 14.91
CA ASP A 625 3.83 -14.80 15.88
C ASP A 625 3.36 -16.16 16.44
N GLY A 626 2.75 -16.97 15.56
CA GLY A 626 2.31 -18.33 15.90
C GLY A 626 0.93 -18.40 16.57
N PHE A 627 0.26 -17.28 16.77
CA PHE A 627 -1.05 -17.17 17.41
C PHE A 627 -1.77 -15.89 16.95
N ILE A 628 -3.06 -15.80 17.23
CA ILE A 628 -3.86 -14.58 17.10
C ILE A 628 -3.83 -13.87 18.45
N TYR A 629 -3.18 -12.72 18.51
CA TYR A 629 -3.11 -11.91 19.72
C TYR A 629 -4.21 -10.84 19.69
N LEU A 630 -5.11 -10.91 20.66
CA LEU A 630 -6.24 -10.01 20.81
C LEU A 630 -5.83 -8.80 21.65
N LEU A 631 -6.05 -7.60 21.13
CA LEU A 631 -5.75 -6.32 21.76
C LEU A 631 -4.27 -6.17 22.23
N PRO A 632 -3.28 -6.56 21.40
CA PRO A 632 -1.88 -6.58 21.83
C PRO A 632 -1.34 -5.20 22.17
N ALA A 633 -1.85 -4.15 21.49
CA ALA A 633 -1.39 -2.78 21.61
C ALA A 633 -2.58 -1.79 21.67
N LEU A 634 -3.59 -2.12 22.48
CA LEU A 634 -4.72 -1.24 22.69
C LEU A 634 -4.27 -0.01 23.50
N PRO A 635 -4.48 1.22 23.00
CA PRO A 635 -4.12 2.43 23.75
C PRO A 635 -5.09 2.66 24.93
N ALA A 636 -4.61 3.31 25.97
CA ALA A 636 -5.43 3.67 27.14
C ALA A 636 -6.64 4.56 26.78
N GLN A 637 -6.57 5.29 25.67
CA GLN A 637 -7.63 6.13 25.12
C GLN A 637 -8.86 5.31 24.71
N TRP A 638 -8.68 4.13 24.11
CA TRP A 638 -9.78 3.29 23.61
C TRP A 638 -10.28 2.33 24.71
N LYS A 639 -10.98 2.89 25.69
CA LYS A 639 -11.46 2.11 26.85
C LYS A 639 -12.46 1.05 26.48
N GLU A 640 -13.31 1.31 25.49
CA GLU A 640 -14.30 0.40 24.95
C GLU A 640 -14.45 0.61 23.46
N GLY A 641 -14.89 -0.42 22.75
CA GLY A 641 -15.10 -0.38 21.31
C GLY A 641 -15.28 -1.77 20.74
N SER A 642 -15.40 -1.82 19.41
CA SER A 642 -15.46 -3.08 18.66
C SER A 642 -14.86 -2.93 17.27
N VAL A 643 -14.30 -4.03 16.79
CA VAL A 643 -13.93 -4.20 15.38
C VAL A 643 -14.51 -5.52 14.90
N ASN A 644 -15.20 -5.49 13.74
CA ASN A 644 -15.88 -6.66 13.21
C ASN A 644 -15.38 -6.95 11.79
N GLY A 645 -15.28 -8.24 11.43
CA GLY A 645 -14.98 -8.71 10.08
C GLY A 645 -13.52 -8.65 9.67
N ILE A 646 -12.58 -8.34 10.58
CA ILE A 646 -11.13 -8.40 10.29
C ILE A 646 -10.67 -9.86 10.17
N ILE A 647 -9.64 -10.08 9.34
CA ILE A 647 -9.13 -11.42 9.06
C ILE A 647 -7.75 -11.63 9.70
N ALA A 648 -7.59 -12.74 10.40
CA ALA A 648 -6.30 -13.24 10.82
C ALA A 648 -5.77 -14.30 9.83
N ARG A 649 -4.46 -14.54 9.82
CA ARG A 649 -3.85 -15.64 9.06
C ARG A 649 -4.57 -16.95 9.40
N GLY A 650 -4.62 -17.88 8.46
CA GLY A 650 -5.41 -19.12 8.58
C GLY A 650 -6.89 -18.95 8.22
N GLY A 651 -7.31 -17.78 7.71
CA GLY A 651 -8.68 -17.52 7.29
C GLY A 651 -9.66 -17.40 8.46
N PHE A 652 -9.22 -16.92 9.62
CA PHE A 652 -10.08 -16.67 10.77
C PHE A 652 -10.62 -15.24 10.72
N GLU A 653 -11.94 -15.10 10.50
CA GLU A 653 -12.64 -13.82 10.57
C GLU A 653 -13.04 -13.55 12.01
N LEU A 654 -12.78 -12.34 12.50
CA LEU A 654 -12.97 -11.96 13.90
C LEU A 654 -13.92 -10.79 14.03
N ASP A 655 -14.91 -10.96 14.97
CA ASP A 655 -15.66 -9.86 15.55
C ASP A 655 -15.22 -9.74 17.02
N LEU A 656 -14.57 -8.63 17.36
CA LEU A 656 -13.92 -8.41 18.65
C LEU A 656 -14.46 -7.17 19.32
N SER A 657 -14.98 -7.32 20.53
CA SER A 657 -15.41 -6.22 21.38
C SER A 657 -14.59 -6.18 22.66
N TRP A 658 -14.36 -4.98 23.18
CA TRP A 658 -13.62 -4.78 24.41
C TRP A 658 -14.27 -3.74 25.32
N LYS A 659 -14.00 -3.88 26.62
CA LYS A 659 -14.41 -2.94 27.65
C LYS A 659 -13.33 -2.86 28.73
N ASN A 660 -13.01 -1.65 29.17
CA ASN A 660 -11.95 -1.38 30.15
C ASN A 660 -10.61 -2.04 29.78
N GLY A 661 -10.24 -2.00 28.49
CA GLY A 661 -8.99 -2.55 27.99
C GLY A 661 -8.92 -4.08 27.93
N LYS A 662 -10.03 -4.79 28.09
CA LYS A 662 -10.14 -6.25 28.10
C LYS A 662 -11.11 -6.74 27.05
N VAL A 663 -10.82 -7.88 26.44
CA VAL A 663 -11.79 -8.56 25.57
C VAL A 663 -13.07 -8.82 26.35
N SER A 664 -14.20 -8.32 25.87
CA SER A 664 -15.54 -8.59 26.43
C SER A 664 -16.25 -9.69 25.65
N ARG A 665 -16.15 -9.67 24.32
CA ARG A 665 -16.71 -10.68 23.42
C ARG A 665 -15.81 -10.89 22.22
N LEU A 666 -15.66 -12.13 21.80
CA LEU A 666 -14.98 -12.53 20.58
C LEU A 666 -15.86 -13.52 19.82
N VAL A 667 -16.04 -13.28 18.52
CA VAL A 667 -16.56 -14.26 17.57
C VAL A 667 -15.43 -14.65 16.63
N VAL A 668 -15.22 -15.94 16.43
CA VAL A 668 -14.30 -16.50 15.44
C VAL A 668 -15.09 -17.24 14.40
N LYS A 669 -15.07 -16.78 13.16
CA LYS A 669 -15.62 -17.50 11.99
C LYS A 669 -14.47 -18.15 11.25
N SER A 670 -14.45 -19.47 11.19
CA SER A 670 -13.38 -20.21 10.52
C SER A 670 -13.74 -20.47 9.06
N ARG A 671 -12.96 -19.90 8.14
CA ARG A 671 -13.21 -20.10 6.69
C ARG A 671 -12.72 -21.48 6.20
N HIS A 672 -11.64 -21.99 6.80
CA HIS A 672 -10.93 -23.18 6.29
C HIS A 672 -10.81 -24.32 7.31
N GLY A 673 -11.20 -24.10 8.57
CA GLY A 673 -10.99 -25.06 9.65
C GLY A 673 -9.55 -25.03 10.20
N GLY A 674 -9.21 -26.04 11.00
CA GLY A 674 -7.91 -26.19 11.64
C GLY A 674 -7.80 -25.48 13.00
N ASN A 675 -6.60 -25.58 13.62
CA ASN A 675 -6.38 -25.03 14.95
C ASN A 675 -6.29 -23.50 14.89
N CYS A 676 -7.14 -22.84 15.66
CA CYS A 676 -7.10 -21.41 15.95
C CYS A 676 -6.45 -21.20 17.31
N ARG A 677 -5.21 -20.70 17.34
CA ARG A 677 -4.52 -20.39 18.60
C ARG A 677 -4.73 -18.92 18.96
N LEU A 678 -5.35 -18.69 20.13
CA LEU A 678 -5.73 -17.36 20.63
C LEU A 678 -4.84 -16.97 21.82
N ARG A 679 -4.35 -15.74 21.82
CA ARG A 679 -3.67 -15.10 22.97
C ARG A 679 -4.48 -13.89 23.42
N SER A 680 -4.76 -13.78 24.73
CA SER A 680 -5.53 -12.69 25.31
C SER A 680 -4.92 -12.20 26.62
N LEU A 681 -5.12 -10.91 26.93
CA LEU A 681 -4.69 -10.29 28.20
C LEU A 681 -5.58 -10.69 29.38
N ASN A 682 -6.82 -11.12 29.13
CA ASN A 682 -7.74 -11.63 30.14
C ASN A 682 -8.21 -13.04 29.77
N PRO A 683 -8.69 -13.83 30.75
CA PRO A 683 -9.24 -15.15 30.46
C PRO A 683 -10.43 -15.07 29.52
N LEU A 684 -10.56 -16.06 28.64
CA LEU A 684 -11.70 -16.27 27.76
C LEU A 684 -12.47 -17.53 28.19
N ALA A 685 -13.78 -17.52 28.00
CA ALA A 685 -14.64 -18.68 28.22
C ALA A 685 -15.53 -18.92 27.00
N GLY A 686 -15.65 -20.17 26.59
CA GLY A 686 -16.50 -20.62 25.50
C GLY A 686 -16.29 -22.09 25.21
N LYS A 687 -17.21 -22.68 24.45
CA LYS A 687 -17.19 -24.12 24.12
C LYS A 687 -15.97 -24.41 23.21
N GLY A 688 -15.28 -25.50 23.50
CA GLY A 688 -14.17 -26.00 22.67
C GLY A 688 -12.81 -25.38 22.98
N LEU A 689 -12.75 -24.29 23.75
CA LEU A 689 -11.52 -23.61 24.09
C LEU A 689 -10.69 -24.44 25.12
N ARG A 690 -9.44 -24.70 24.81
CA ARG A 690 -8.52 -25.47 25.65
C ARG A 690 -7.24 -24.66 25.88
N LYS A 691 -6.59 -24.85 27.02
CA LYS A 691 -5.26 -24.25 27.24
C LYS A 691 -4.27 -24.79 26.20
N ALA A 692 -3.59 -23.92 25.48
CA ALA A 692 -2.65 -24.30 24.46
C ALA A 692 -1.42 -25.02 25.05
N LYS A 693 -0.90 -26.00 24.30
CA LYS A 693 0.30 -26.78 24.63
C LYS A 693 1.17 -26.94 23.38
N GLY A 694 2.49 -26.87 23.59
CA GLY A 694 3.47 -27.08 22.51
C GLY A 694 3.34 -26.06 21.36
N GLU A 695 3.86 -26.43 20.21
CA GLU A 695 3.76 -25.62 18.99
C GLU A 695 2.34 -25.58 18.43
N ASN A 696 2.05 -24.54 17.64
CA ASN A 696 0.77 -24.44 16.98
C ASN A 696 0.69 -25.50 15.85
N PRO A 697 -0.27 -26.43 15.88
CA PRO A 697 -0.38 -27.46 14.83
C PRO A 697 -0.84 -26.91 13.48
N ASN A 698 -1.35 -25.68 13.43
CA ASN A 698 -1.73 -25.03 12.17
C ASN A 698 -0.50 -24.55 11.41
N LYS A 699 -0.18 -25.21 10.30
CA LYS A 699 1.02 -24.93 9.49
C LYS A 699 1.08 -23.50 8.93
N LEU A 700 -0.06 -22.80 8.80
CA LEU A 700 -0.11 -21.40 8.38
C LEU A 700 0.46 -20.43 9.44
N TYR A 701 0.75 -20.93 10.64
CA TYR A 701 1.40 -20.21 11.73
C TYR A 701 2.84 -20.65 11.99
N ALA A 702 3.41 -21.49 11.14
CA ALA A 702 4.80 -21.89 11.26
C ALA A 702 5.74 -20.70 11.02
N ILE A 703 6.75 -20.56 11.85
CA ILE A 703 7.72 -19.46 11.80
C ILE A 703 9.12 -20.07 11.72
N PRO A 704 9.94 -19.66 10.73
CA PRO A 704 11.32 -20.13 10.63
C PRO A 704 12.17 -19.59 11.78
N GLU A 705 13.14 -20.38 12.23
CA GLU A 705 14.16 -19.93 13.15
C GLU A 705 15.17 -19.03 12.45
N ILE A 706 15.57 -17.95 13.11
CA ILE A 706 16.61 -17.04 12.62
C ILE A 706 17.99 -17.44 13.15
N LEU A 707 19.04 -16.96 12.50
CA LEU A 707 20.39 -17.05 13.04
C LEU A 707 20.48 -16.24 14.35
N GLN A 708 21.26 -16.74 15.30
CA GLN A 708 21.50 -16.03 16.57
C GLN A 708 22.09 -14.64 16.30
N PRO A 709 21.56 -13.58 16.89
CA PRO A 709 22.07 -12.24 16.68
C PRO A 709 23.46 -12.08 17.29
N ILE A 710 24.28 -11.24 16.67
CA ILE A 710 25.55 -10.81 17.22
C ILE A 710 25.32 -9.55 18.04
N ILE A 711 25.73 -9.57 19.31
CA ILE A 711 25.53 -8.45 20.23
C ILE A 711 26.86 -7.78 20.49
N ASN A 712 26.96 -6.48 20.23
CA ASN A 712 28.12 -5.68 20.54
C ASN A 712 28.38 -5.69 22.08
N LYS A 713 29.63 -5.81 22.49
CA LYS A 713 30.02 -5.88 23.90
C LYS A 713 29.65 -4.67 24.73
N GLU A 714 29.53 -3.51 24.07
CA GLU A 714 29.14 -2.25 24.70
C GLU A 714 27.60 -2.06 24.78
N ALA A 715 26.84 -2.91 24.08
CA ALA A 715 25.39 -2.83 24.05
C ALA A 715 24.78 -3.03 25.43
N LYS A 716 23.86 -2.15 25.79
CA LYS A 716 23.04 -2.30 27.01
C LYS A 716 21.61 -2.57 26.58
N LEU A 717 21.19 -3.82 26.77
CA LEU A 717 19.84 -4.26 26.48
C LEU A 717 18.96 -4.22 27.72
N ASN A 718 17.72 -3.82 27.54
CA ASN A 718 16.72 -3.88 28.59
C ASN A 718 16.06 -5.25 28.59
N LYS A 719 15.70 -5.74 29.76
CA LYS A 719 14.86 -6.92 29.86
C LYS A 719 13.47 -6.62 29.33
N VAL A 720 13.02 -7.44 28.40
CA VAL A 720 11.66 -7.33 27.88
C VAL A 720 10.66 -7.81 28.92
N GLU A 721 9.84 -6.92 29.43
CA GLU A 721 8.79 -7.25 30.38
C GLU A 721 7.46 -7.42 29.64
N LEU A 722 6.90 -8.62 29.68
CA LEU A 722 5.66 -8.97 29.03
C LEU A 722 4.51 -9.05 30.03
N LYS A 723 3.36 -8.49 29.65
CA LYS A 723 2.14 -8.66 30.41
C LYS A 723 1.74 -10.13 30.47
N LYS A 724 1.14 -10.56 31.57
CA LYS A 724 0.59 -11.91 31.68
C LYS A 724 -0.50 -12.09 30.63
N THR A 725 -0.45 -13.20 29.92
CA THR A 725 -1.44 -13.55 28.88
C THR A 725 -1.95 -14.98 29.10
N TYR A 726 -3.06 -15.27 28.44
CA TYR A 726 -3.69 -16.58 28.40
C TYR A 726 -3.65 -17.09 26.97
N LEU A 727 -3.16 -18.32 26.77
CA LEU A 727 -3.01 -18.93 25.47
C LEU A 727 -3.93 -20.14 25.34
N TYR A 728 -4.71 -20.17 24.27
CA TYR A 728 -5.72 -21.19 24.03
C TYR A 728 -5.61 -21.79 22.64
N ASP A 729 -5.98 -23.06 22.51
CA ASP A 729 -6.24 -23.74 21.24
C ASP A 729 -7.73 -24.00 21.09
N LEU A 730 -8.21 -23.80 19.87
CA LEU A 730 -9.57 -24.08 19.43
C LEU A 730 -9.49 -24.87 18.13
N GLU A 731 -9.92 -26.12 18.15
CA GLU A 731 -10.07 -26.89 16.91
C GLU A 731 -11.34 -26.43 16.19
N THR A 732 -11.18 -25.90 14.98
CA THR A 732 -12.27 -25.34 14.21
C THR A 732 -12.62 -26.18 12.98
N LYS A 733 -13.84 -26.05 12.50
CA LYS A 733 -14.30 -26.59 11.23
C LYS A 733 -14.61 -25.47 10.24
N ALA A 734 -14.38 -25.73 8.97
CA ALA A 734 -14.68 -24.77 7.92
C ALA A 734 -16.17 -24.37 7.93
N GLY A 735 -16.43 -23.07 7.85
CA GLY A 735 -17.79 -22.49 7.85
C GLY A 735 -18.44 -22.36 9.22
N GLU A 736 -17.81 -22.84 10.30
CA GLU A 736 -18.38 -22.73 11.66
C GLU A 736 -17.98 -21.43 12.38
N GLU A 737 -18.84 -21.00 13.29
CA GLU A 737 -18.69 -19.83 14.14
C GLU A 737 -18.56 -20.25 15.62
N TYR A 738 -17.66 -19.59 16.34
CA TYR A 738 -17.37 -19.84 17.74
C TYR A 738 -17.41 -18.54 18.53
N ILE A 739 -18.10 -18.55 19.69
CA ILE A 739 -18.30 -17.36 20.50
C ILE A 739 -17.63 -17.54 21.87
N PHE A 740 -16.88 -16.52 22.27
CA PHE A 740 -16.17 -16.47 23.54
C PHE A 740 -16.49 -15.17 24.28
N LEU A 741 -16.56 -15.27 25.60
CA LEU A 741 -16.74 -14.12 26.49
C LEU A 741 -15.47 -13.92 27.33
N GLY A 742 -15.10 -12.66 27.54
CA GLY A 742 -14.05 -12.30 28.48
C GLY A 742 -14.48 -12.48 29.93
N LYS A 743 -13.56 -12.94 30.78
CA LYS A 743 -13.73 -13.05 32.23
C LYS A 743 -12.94 -12.00 32.98
#